data_0330101c7cec97f5c7dd0772010a22a2
#
_entry.id   0330101c7cec97f5c7dd0772010a22a2
#
_cell.length_a   1.000
_cell.length_b   1.000
_cell.length_c   1.000
_cell.angle_alpha   90.00
_cell.angle_beta   90.00
_cell.angle_gamma   90.00
#
_symmetry.space_group_name_H-M   'P 1'
#
loop_
_entity.id
_entity.type
_entity.pdbx_description
1 polymer ?
#
loop_
_entity_poly.entity_id
_entity_poly.type
_entity_poly.pdbx_seq_one_letter_code
_entity_poly.pdbx_strand_id
1 'polypeptide(L)'
;MDPNIQRALNEKLYEKRKIGALELERFIRELVAAKDTVAIEAVLDQLCNEYAYAVHQHSRNGGLIGLAAAAIALGSELPRYLETIVPPVLACFVDQDARVRYYACEAMYNIAKVAKGEILIYFNHIFDALCKLGADSELSVKNGAELLDRLVKDIVSESAATYVSVLATQDYDDGDGDKDFDVDDADLPTAFSLKRFMPLLKDRIFVLNPFTRTFLVGWIVLLDSIPDLELVAYLPEFLGGLLTFLSDTNRDVHIATQNCLDKFLSEIRRIARIKKGIADSRRYKTRDEVKRKRARAGSLESGIAQQSATAGDHRDSSGSSTVAGITCDATGRSIDLDGEDSDDAGVTDEDHGYADDDEDDNSGSRTDGLDEDDSENDWVPGQDVQINYAAILDTLTDTLHAPQGEDGLLESLRWIVDFLDICPEEVLPFTPKILAHLLPAMASGIESIRQAAVRVNNSLINYVVSLPVDQEASTASTVQSRGGNTGSTPATNVADRQDTTSTRASLSSSKELDGSSPASSSLLPVRTASATATVASSVRRPPTPAMATARVTSNCAQQSDLDYAAAVSSLTLLFLNDHEATRVAALSWLIMLHRKAPRKVLAFNDGTFPALLKTLSDPAEAVVTKDLQLLSQISRNSEDDYFSNFMVNLLQLFSTDRKLLEIRGNLIIRQLCVSLSPERIYRTLANCIEKEEDVEFASIMVQNLNNNLLTAPELADLRKRLRNLETKDGQAFFVALFRSWCYNAVATFSLCLLAQAYEQAYNLLQIFAELEMTVNILIQIDKLVQLLESPVFTCECSRLNKAEK
;
A
#
# COMPACT_ATOMS: atom_id res chain seq x y z
N MET A 1 -6.97 -9.04 64.62
CA MET A 1 -6.76 -7.56 64.75
C MET A 1 -7.38 -7.08 66.06
N ASP A 2 -6.73 -6.15 66.79
CA ASP A 2 -7.23 -5.56 68.04
C ASP A 2 -8.61 -4.87 67.85
N PRO A 3 -9.60 -5.11 68.79
CA PRO A 3 -10.93 -4.49 68.75
C PRO A 3 -10.92 -2.96 68.70
N ASN A 4 -9.89 -2.30 69.26
CA ASN A 4 -9.75 -0.83 69.20
C ASN A 4 -9.39 -0.35 67.78
N ILE A 5 -8.47 -1.04 67.09
CA ILE A 5 -8.11 -0.78 65.72
C ILE A 5 -9.35 -1.01 64.83
N GLN A 6 -10.08 -2.12 65.03
CA GLN A 6 -11.30 -2.39 64.29
C GLN A 6 -12.34 -1.27 64.44
N ARG A 7 -12.58 -0.83 65.65
CA ARG A 7 -13.53 0.27 65.92
C ARG A 7 -13.06 1.59 65.29
N ALA A 8 -11.75 1.91 65.35
CA ALA A 8 -11.19 3.11 64.76
C ALA A 8 -11.29 3.14 63.23
N LEU A 9 -11.04 2.02 62.56
CA LEU A 9 -11.16 1.90 61.08
C LEU A 9 -12.61 2.04 60.59
N ASN A 10 -13.62 1.66 61.44
CA ASN A 10 -15.05 1.79 61.07
C ASN A 10 -15.63 3.18 61.39
N GLU A 11 -14.88 4.12 61.93
CA GLU A 11 -15.37 5.42 62.29
C GLU A 11 -15.70 6.30 61.08
N LYS A 12 -16.68 7.21 61.28
CA LYS A 12 -17.11 8.15 60.20
C LYS A 12 -16.04 9.22 59.94
N LEU A 13 -15.29 9.63 60.95
CA LEU A 13 -14.29 10.68 60.85
C LEU A 13 -12.96 10.13 60.32
N TYR A 14 -12.42 10.79 59.30
CA TYR A 14 -11.13 10.44 58.71
C TYR A 14 -10.00 10.38 59.74
N GLU A 15 -9.87 11.38 60.59
CA GLU A 15 -8.81 11.44 61.61
C GLU A 15 -8.78 10.22 62.55
N LYS A 16 -9.96 9.68 62.90
CA LYS A 16 -10.03 8.46 63.68
C LYS A 16 -9.60 7.20 62.90
N ARG A 17 -10.04 7.12 61.63
CA ARG A 17 -9.57 6.01 60.75
C ARG A 17 -8.06 6.08 60.57
N LYS A 18 -7.48 7.29 60.39
CA LYS A 18 -6.03 7.49 60.29
C LYS A 18 -5.28 7.03 61.54
N ILE A 19 -5.79 7.33 62.73
CA ILE A 19 -5.23 6.85 64.00
C ILE A 19 -5.25 5.32 64.03
N GLY A 20 -6.39 4.70 63.68
CA GLY A 20 -6.52 3.24 63.59
C GLY A 20 -5.56 2.61 62.60
N ALA A 21 -5.32 3.26 61.46
CA ALA A 21 -4.36 2.82 60.47
C ALA A 21 -2.90 2.89 60.96
N LEU A 22 -2.52 3.93 61.67
CA LEU A 22 -1.20 4.06 62.29
C LEU A 22 -0.95 3.02 63.37
N GLU A 23 -1.99 2.71 64.16
CA GLU A 23 -1.92 1.62 65.13
C GLU A 23 -1.82 0.25 64.45
N LEU A 24 -2.56 0.06 63.37
CA LEU A 24 -2.46 -1.16 62.52
C LEU A 24 -1.07 -1.31 61.89
N GLU A 25 -0.52 -0.20 61.38
CA GLU A 25 0.83 -0.20 60.81
C GLU A 25 1.87 -0.66 61.83
N ARG A 26 1.80 -0.11 63.05
CA ARG A 26 2.70 -0.52 64.12
C ARG A 26 2.51 -2.00 64.49
N PHE A 27 1.27 -2.47 64.60
CA PHE A 27 0.94 -3.83 64.93
C PHE A 27 1.48 -4.82 63.85
N ILE A 28 1.30 -4.52 62.60
CA ILE A 28 1.84 -5.35 61.51
C ILE A 28 3.38 -5.33 61.50
N ARG A 29 4.01 -4.19 61.78
CA ARG A 29 5.49 -4.12 61.92
C ARG A 29 6.01 -5.04 63.04
N GLU A 30 5.29 -5.15 64.14
CA GLU A 30 5.61 -6.04 65.24
C GLU A 30 5.46 -7.53 64.77
N LEU A 31 4.45 -7.86 64.02
CA LEU A 31 4.25 -9.22 63.43
C LEU A 31 5.34 -9.57 62.41
N VAL A 32 5.74 -8.63 61.59
CA VAL A 32 6.83 -8.79 60.60
C VAL A 32 8.16 -9.05 61.33
N ALA A 33 8.45 -8.27 62.39
CA ALA A 33 9.64 -8.47 63.25
C ALA A 33 9.62 -9.84 63.97
N ALA A 34 8.41 -10.32 64.34
CA ALA A 34 8.23 -11.62 64.93
C ALA A 34 8.23 -12.79 63.88
N LYS A 35 8.21 -12.47 62.61
CA LYS A 35 8.05 -13.42 61.47
C LYS A 35 6.78 -14.28 61.60
N ASP A 36 5.70 -13.71 62.17
CA ASP A 36 4.41 -14.40 62.31
C ASP A 36 3.55 -14.20 61.06
N THR A 37 3.83 -15.02 60.02
CA THR A 37 3.13 -14.97 58.74
C THR A 37 1.64 -15.32 58.85
N VAL A 38 1.27 -16.28 59.75
CA VAL A 38 -0.12 -16.66 59.96
C VAL A 38 -0.95 -15.54 60.56
N ALA A 39 -0.39 -14.79 61.52
CA ALA A 39 -1.07 -13.63 62.07
C ALA A 39 -1.20 -12.49 61.07
N ILE A 40 -0.19 -12.29 60.19
CA ILE A 40 -0.24 -11.29 59.10
C ILE A 40 -1.35 -11.63 58.13
N GLU A 41 -1.39 -12.85 57.64
CA GLU A 41 -2.43 -13.36 56.72
C GLU A 41 -3.84 -13.18 57.34
N ALA A 42 -4.04 -13.54 58.59
CA ALA A 42 -5.32 -13.38 59.28
C ALA A 42 -5.76 -11.92 59.36
N VAL A 43 -4.83 -10.99 59.54
CA VAL A 43 -5.11 -9.54 59.55
C VAL A 43 -5.46 -9.01 58.17
N LEU A 44 -4.72 -9.44 57.13
CA LEU A 44 -5.00 -9.09 55.74
C LEU A 44 -6.34 -9.62 55.28
N ASP A 45 -6.63 -10.89 55.58
CA ASP A 45 -7.91 -11.51 55.31
C ASP A 45 -9.07 -10.74 55.95
N GLN A 46 -8.91 -10.32 57.18
CA GLN A 46 -9.91 -9.51 57.83
C GLN A 46 -10.10 -8.13 57.13
N LEU A 47 -9.01 -7.44 56.77
CA LEU A 47 -9.08 -6.19 56.06
C LEU A 47 -9.74 -6.31 54.67
N CYS A 48 -9.49 -7.38 54.00
CA CYS A 48 -10.08 -7.64 52.67
C CYS A 48 -11.59 -8.01 52.80
N ASN A 49 -11.90 -9.04 53.55
CA ASN A 49 -13.23 -9.63 53.58
C ASN A 49 -14.24 -8.86 54.45
N GLU A 50 -13.84 -8.39 55.61
CA GLU A 50 -14.74 -7.68 56.53
C GLU A 50 -14.83 -6.16 56.31
N TYR A 51 -13.77 -5.55 55.69
CA TYR A 51 -13.71 -4.12 55.49
C TYR A 51 -13.81 -3.74 54.00
N ALA A 52 -12.88 -4.11 53.16
CA ALA A 52 -12.86 -3.65 51.75
C ALA A 52 -14.11 -4.07 50.96
N TYR A 53 -14.64 -5.29 51.25
CA TYR A 53 -15.89 -5.77 50.68
C TYR A 53 -17.13 -5.50 51.53
N ALA A 54 -17.01 -4.71 52.59
CA ALA A 54 -18.14 -4.44 53.47
C ALA A 54 -19.30 -3.69 52.80
N VAL A 55 -20.53 -3.94 53.25
CA VAL A 55 -21.71 -3.20 52.75
C VAL A 55 -21.64 -1.69 53.05
N HIS A 56 -21.11 -1.34 54.22
CA HIS A 56 -21.03 0.03 54.65
C HIS A 56 -19.84 0.77 54.07
N GLN A 57 -20.06 1.94 53.46
CA GLN A 57 -19.06 2.82 52.89
C GLN A 57 -17.91 3.14 53.86
N HIS A 58 -18.22 3.41 55.15
CA HIS A 58 -17.19 3.76 56.14
C HIS A 58 -16.23 2.63 56.44
N SER A 59 -16.74 1.38 56.43
CA SER A 59 -15.92 0.19 56.54
C SER A 59 -15.03 -0.02 55.35
N ARG A 60 -15.58 0.18 54.11
CA ARG A 60 -14.75 0.10 52.90
C ARG A 60 -13.62 1.15 52.90
N ASN A 61 -13.93 2.39 53.27
CA ASN A 61 -12.91 3.43 53.39
C ASN A 61 -11.85 3.05 54.45
N GLY A 62 -12.28 2.43 55.57
CA GLY A 62 -11.37 1.97 56.61
C GLY A 62 -10.49 0.80 56.15
N GLY A 63 -11.07 -0.15 55.41
CA GLY A 63 -10.33 -1.25 54.78
C GLY A 63 -9.25 -0.78 53.84
N LEU A 64 -9.58 0.17 52.92
CA LEU A 64 -8.64 0.73 51.99
C LEU A 64 -7.47 1.44 52.64
N ILE A 65 -7.77 2.29 53.69
CA ILE A 65 -6.73 2.95 54.48
C ILE A 65 -5.90 1.92 55.27
N GLY A 66 -6.54 0.87 55.77
CA GLY A 66 -5.87 -0.22 56.49
C GLY A 66 -4.95 -1.04 55.60
N LEU A 67 -5.38 -1.38 54.36
CA LEU A 67 -4.57 -2.09 53.36
C LEU A 67 -3.34 -1.27 52.93
N ALA A 68 -3.50 0.05 52.78
CA ALA A 68 -2.38 0.94 52.50
C ALA A 68 -1.38 0.96 53.67
N ALA A 69 -1.86 1.04 54.93
CA ALA A 69 -1.02 0.99 56.12
C ALA A 69 -0.31 -0.39 56.27
N ALA A 70 -1.01 -1.46 55.96
CA ALA A 70 -0.47 -2.83 55.94
C ALA A 70 0.67 -2.95 54.91
N ALA A 71 0.47 -2.46 53.71
CA ALA A 71 1.51 -2.47 52.65
C ALA A 71 2.77 -1.70 53.10
N ILE A 72 2.59 -0.52 53.71
CA ILE A 72 3.70 0.28 54.24
C ILE A 72 4.43 -0.49 55.37
N ALA A 73 3.69 -1.17 56.24
CA ALA A 73 4.26 -1.94 57.37
C ALA A 73 5.04 -3.17 56.90
N LEU A 74 4.54 -3.89 55.87
CA LEU A 74 5.16 -5.08 55.33
C LEU A 74 6.49 -4.76 54.63
N GLY A 75 6.64 -3.60 53.99
CA GLY A 75 7.88 -3.18 53.38
C GLY A 75 8.41 -4.19 52.35
N SER A 76 9.59 -4.76 52.58
CA SER A 76 10.23 -5.76 51.68
C SER A 76 9.48 -7.07 51.60
N GLU A 77 8.64 -7.41 52.58
CA GLU A 77 7.82 -8.65 52.54
C GLU A 77 6.52 -8.50 51.74
N LEU A 78 6.21 -7.29 51.29
CA LEU A 78 4.96 -6.98 50.56
C LEU A 78 4.73 -7.86 49.31
N PRO A 79 5.73 -8.21 48.47
CA PRO A 79 5.54 -9.06 47.30
C PRO A 79 4.73 -10.33 47.57
N ARG A 80 4.97 -11.00 48.69
CA ARG A 80 4.28 -12.25 49.06
C ARG A 80 2.78 -12.10 49.31
N TYR A 81 2.32 -10.86 49.60
CA TYR A 81 0.94 -10.56 50.00
C TYR A 81 0.18 -9.74 48.94
N LEU A 82 0.81 -9.38 47.82
CA LEU A 82 0.18 -8.56 46.77
C LEU A 82 -1.05 -9.25 46.17
N GLU A 83 -1.01 -10.55 46.01
CA GLU A 83 -2.15 -11.34 45.50
C GLU A 83 -3.41 -11.23 46.40
N THR A 84 -3.20 -11.06 47.70
CA THR A 84 -4.28 -10.84 48.67
C THR A 84 -4.73 -9.37 48.71
N ILE A 85 -3.78 -8.44 48.65
CA ILE A 85 -4.03 -7.00 48.92
C ILE A 85 -4.59 -6.28 47.69
N VAL A 86 -4.09 -6.56 46.48
CA VAL A 86 -4.40 -5.80 45.26
C VAL A 86 -5.84 -6.01 44.76
N PRO A 87 -6.40 -7.22 44.68
CA PRO A 87 -7.75 -7.43 44.13
C PRO A 87 -8.87 -6.68 44.88
N PRO A 88 -8.94 -6.60 46.23
CA PRO A 88 -9.95 -5.82 46.92
C PRO A 88 -9.85 -4.33 46.61
N VAL A 89 -8.65 -3.78 46.47
CA VAL A 89 -8.45 -2.37 46.07
C VAL A 89 -8.92 -2.12 44.66
N LEU A 90 -8.60 -3.00 43.73
CA LEU A 90 -9.08 -2.95 42.33
C LEU A 90 -10.62 -2.99 42.26
N ALA A 91 -11.27 -3.83 43.08
CA ALA A 91 -12.73 -3.89 43.14
C ALA A 91 -13.35 -2.55 43.60
N CYS A 92 -12.69 -1.82 44.46
CA CYS A 92 -13.17 -0.51 44.97
C CYS A 92 -13.03 0.64 43.94
N PHE A 93 -12.28 0.49 42.84
CA PHE A 93 -12.21 1.49 41.78
C PHE A 93 -13.52 1.69 41.01
N VAL A 94 -14.42 0.72 41.03
CA VAL A 94 -15.73 0.78 40.38
C VAL A 94 -16.87 1.01 41.41
N ASP A 95 -16.56 1.35 42.62
CA ASP A 95 -17.54 1.58 43.68
C ASP A 95 -18.48 2.75 43.33
N GLN A 96 -19.74 2.66 43.74
CA GLN A 96 -20.73 3.70 43.51
C GLN A 96 -20.40 5.01 44.28
N ASP A 97 -19.75 4.89 45.45
CA ASP A 97 -19.36 6.05 46.27
C ASP A 97 -18.00 6.61 45.83
N ALA A 98 -17.99 7.87 45.48
CA ALA A 98 -16.79 8.56 44.98
C ALA A 98 -15.66 8.63 46.02
N ARG A 99 -16.00 8.62 47.32
CA ARG A 99 -14.98 8.62 48.40
C ARG A 99 -14.28 7.28 48.47
N VAL A 100 -15.00 6.18 48.22
CA VAL A 100 -14.40 4.83 48.16
C VAL A 100 -13.46 4.77 46.96
N ARG A 101 -13.89 5.23 45.78
CA ARG A 101 -12.99 5.32 44.61
C ARG A 101 -11.74 6.15 44.86
N TYR A 102 -11.90 7.29 45.52
CA TYR A 102 -10.75 8.14 45.91
C TYR A 102 -9.78 7.43 46.84
N TYR A 103 -10.29 6.78 47.90
CA TYR A 103 -9.44 6.03 48.84
C TYR A 103 -8.82 4.80 48.21
N ALA A 104 -9.48 4.20 47.19
CA ALA A 104 -8.88 3.13 46.40
C ALA A 104 -7.67 3.63 45.57
N CYS A 105 -7.74 4.85 44.99
CA CYS A 105 -6.60 5.48 44.33
C CYS A 105 -5.46 5.72 45.31
N GLU A 106 -5.77 6.28 46.50
CA GLU A 106 -4.79 6.56 47.57
C GLU A 106 -4.15 5.27 48.09
N ALA A 107 -4.96 4.22 48.30
CA ALA A 107 -4.45 2.93 48.76
C ALA A 107 -3.52 2.30 47.72
N MET A 108 -3.94 2.23 46.43
CA MET A 108 -3.12 1.67 45.34
C MET A 108 -1.84 2.48 45.14
N TYR A 109 -1.88 3.81 45.28
CA TYR A 109 -0.68 4.66 45.27
C TYR A 109 0.34 4.26 46.34
N ASN A 110 -0.10 4.06 47.61
CA ASN A 110 0.78 3.66 48.68
C ASN A 110 1.32 2.20 48.48
N ILE A 111 0.48 1.30 48.01
CA ILE A 111 0.85 -0.08 47.70
C ILE A 111 1.92 -0.06 46.58
N ALA A 112 1.65 0.62 45.45
CA ALA A 112 2.57 0.70 44.32
C ALA A 112 3.90 1.33 44.68
N LYS A 113 3.88 2.36 45.55
CA LYS A 113 5.09 3.04 46.03
C LYS A 113 6.01 2.13 46.84
N VAL A 114 5.45 1.15 47.57
CA VAL A 114 6.22 0.18 48.35
C VAL A 114 6.60 -1.02 47.48
N ALA A 115 5.68 -1.51 46.70
CA ALA A 115 5.89 -2.69 45.81
C ALA A 115 6.85 -2.42 44.68
N LYS A 116 6.97 -1.16 44.19
CA LYS A 116 7.83 -0.75 43.07
C LYS A 116 7.56 -1.62 41.83
N GLY A 117 8.60 -2.22 41.23
CA GLY A 117 8.50 -3.04 40.02
C GLY A 117 7.57 -4.24 40.17
N GLU A 118 7.36 -4.78 41.36
CA GLU A 118 6.46 -5.91 41.58
C GLU A 118 4.99 -5.61 41.25
N ILE A 119 4.56 -4.35 41.36
CA ILE A 119 3.19 -3.94 41.02
C ILE A 119 2.89 -4.15 39.53
N LEU A 120 3.91 -4.24 38.67
CA LEU A 120 3.76 -4.40 37.22
C LEU A 120 3.07 -5.71 36.83
N ILE A 121 3.06 -6.73 37.67
CA ILE A 121 2.26 -7.94 37.49
C ILE A 121 0.76 -7.60 37.33
N TYR A 122 0.30 -6.57 38.04
CA TYR A 122 -1.09 -6.09 38.04
C TYR A 122 -1.31 -4.90 37.09
N PHE A 123 -0.34 -4.56 36.26
CA PHE A 123 -0.37 -3.38 35.40
C PHE A 123 -1.64 -3.29 34.56
N ASN A 124 -2.06 -4.34 33.88
CA ASN A 124 -3.23 -4.30 32.99
C ASN A 124 -4.51 -3.95 33.76
N HIS A 125 -4.68 -4.44 34.97
CA HIS A 125 -5.85 -4.14 35.81
C HIS A 125 -5.84 -2.69 36.32
N ILE A 126 -4.67 -2.21 36.72
CA ILE A 126 -4.48 -0.82 37.17
C ILE A 126 -4.70 0.14 35.99
N PHE A 127 -4.13 -0.15 34.83
CA PHE A 127 -4.29 0.64 33.61
C PHE A 127 -5.78 0.73 33.19
N ASP A 128 -6.50 -0.40 33.14
CA ASP A 128 -7.93 -0.41 32.81
C ASP A 128 -8.78 0.41 33.80
N ALA A 129 -8.44 0.35 35.08
CA ALA A 129 -9.10 1.17 36.09
C ALA A 129 -8.80 2.66 35.89
N LEU A 130 -7.52 3.04 35.64
CA LEU A 130 -7.11 4.42 35.39
C LEU A 130 -7.76 5.01 34.14
N CYS A 131 -7.93 4.24 33.06
CA CYS A 131 -8.69 4.67 31.88
C CYS A 131 -10.11 5.16 32.21
N LYS A 132 -10.75 4.55 33.20
CA LYS A 132 -12.10 4.91 33.65
C LYS A 132 -12.10 6.06 34.66
N LEU A 133 -11.18 6.01 35.61
CA LEU A 133 -11.10 6.99 36.72
C LEU A 133 -10.62 8.37 36.26
N GLY A 134 -9.77 8.43 35.21
CA GLY A 134 -9.37 9.69 34.58
C GLY A 134 -10.53 10.47 33.96
N ALA A 135 -11.64 9.81 33.68
CA ALA A 135 -12.88 10.41 33.18
C ALA A 135 -14.01 10.46 34.24
N ASP A 136 -13.71 10.19 35.49
CA ASP A 136 -14.69 10.19 36.58
C ASP A 136 -15.44 11.52 36.69
N SER A 137 -16.67 11.51 37.20
CA SER A 137 -17.47 12.71 37.42
C SER A 137 -16.91 13.58 38.55
N GLU A 138 -16.25 12.96 39.54
CA GLU A 138 -15.78 13.61 40.74
C GLU A 138 -14.31 14.07 40.62
N LEU A 139 -14.04 15.35 40.83
CA LEU A 139 -12.70 15.93 40.69
C LEU A 139 -11.68 15.30 41.65
N SER A 140 -12.10 14.96 42.87
CA SER A 140 -11.23 14.31 43.86
C SER A 140 -10.73 12.95 43.39
N VAL A 141 -11.60 12.19 42.72
CA VAL A 141 -11.25 10.88 42.13
C VAL A 141 -10.29 11.08 40.97
N LYS A 142 -10.56 12.03 40.07
CA LYS A 142 -9.64 12.35 38.96
C LYS A 142 -8.24 12.70 39.47
N ASN A 143 -8.15 13.59 40.48
CA ASN A 143 -6.87 13.99 41.04
C ASN A 143 -6.13 12.79 41.70
N GLY A 144 -6.90 11.91 42.40
CA GLY A 144 -6.34 10.68 42.96
C GLY A 144 -5.83 9.72 41.90
N ALA A 145 -6.58 9.56 40.81
CA ALA A 145 -6.20 8.75 39.67
C ALA A 145 -4.96 9.34 38.95
N GLU A 146 -4.89 10.67 38.79
CA GLU A 146 -3.73 11.34 38.18
C GLU A 146 -2.45 11.14 38.99
N LEU A 147 -2.52 11.20 40.33
CA LEU A 147 -1.38 10.95 41.18
C LEU A 147 -0.90 9.49 41.07
N LEU A 148 -1.85 8.55 41.04
CA LEU A 148 -1.55 7.13 40.86
C LEU A 148 -0.95 6.88 39.45
N ASP A 149 -1.54 7.45 38.42
CA ASP A 149 -1.06 7.37 37.05
C ASP A 149 0.38 7.84 36.90
N ARG A 150 0.71 8.99 37.52
CA ARG A 150 2.07 9.51 37.51
C ARG A 150 3.06 8.55 38.16
N LEU A 151 2.74 8.01 39.34
CA LEU A 151 3.59 7.05 40.04
C LEU A 151 3.77 5.75 39.20
N VAL A 152 2.70 5.24 38.61
CA VAL A 152 2.78 4.02 37.79
C VAL A 152 3.61 4.27 36.53
N LYS A 153 3.51 5.45 35.90
CA LYS A 153 4.37 5.87 34.79
C LYS A 153 5.84 5.91 35.19
N ASP A 154 6.17 6.46 36.36
CA ASP A 154 7.54 6.47 36.85
C ASP A 154 8.07 5.04 37.06
N ILE A 155 7.28 4.14 37.67
CA ILE A 155 7.66 2.73 37.86
C ILE A 155 7.84 2.01 36.50
N VAL A 156 6.94 2.24 35.54
CA VAL A 156 7.04 1.62 34.19
C VAL A 156 8.29 2.12 33.48
N SER A 157 8.57 3.42 33.51
CA SER A 157 9.78 3.98 32.90
C SER A 157 11.08 3.36 33.45
N GLU A 158 11.12 3.08 34.75
CA GLU A 158 12.32 2.55 35.40
C GLU A 158 12.44 1.04 35.29
N SER A 159 11.33 0.31 35.23
CA SER A 159 11.32 -1.12 35.54
C SER A 159 10.71 -2.01 34.46
N ALA A 160 9.93 -1.47 33.48
CA ALA A 160 9.14 -2.30 32.57
C ALA A 160 9.97 -3.22 31.71
N ALA A 161 11.14 -2.79 31.26
CA ALA A 161 11.97 -3.55 30.35
C ALA A 161 12.84 -4.61 31.05
N THR A 162 13.17 -4.39 32.34
CA THR A 162 14.24 -5.16 33.01
C THR A 162 13.81 -5.85 34.30
N TYR A 163 12.70 -5.43 34.92
CA TYR A 163 12.32 -5.96 36.23
C TYR A 163 11.72 -7.35 36.15
N VAL A 164 12.39 -8.31 36.81
CA VAL A 164 11.88 -9.67 37.02
C VAL A 164 11.26 -9.74 38.42
N SER A 165 10.10 -10.42 38.54
CA SER A 165 9.42 -10.60 39.83
C SER A 165 10.26 -11.38 40.83
N VAL A 166 10.35 -10.89 42.08
CA VAL A 166 11.04 -11.56 43.16
C VAL A 166 10.47 -12.95 43.45
N LEU A 167 9.15 -13.12 43.24
CA LEU A 167 8.48 -14.39 43.42
C LEU A 167 8.83 -15.40 42.33
N ALA A 168 8.96 -14.93 41.08
CA ALA A 168 9.36 -15.77 39.96
C ALA A 168 10.80 -16.33 40.16
N THR A 169 11.69 -15.55 40.71
CA THR A 169 13.08 -16.01 41.01
C THR A 169 13.12 -17.03 42.13
N GLN A 170 12.24 -16.94 43.15
CA GLN A 170 12.18 -17.92 44.24
C GLN A 170 11.66 -19.29 43.82
N ASP A 171 10.70 -19.36 42.91
CA ASP A 171 10.15 -20.63 42.36
C ASP A 171 11.19 -21.44 41.57
N TYR A 172 12.22 -20.79 41.04
CA TYR A 172 13.36 -21.44 40.38
C TYR A 172 14.45 -21.93 41.33
N ASP A 173 14.61 -21.30 42.51
CA ASP A 173 15.62 -21.65 43.48
C ASP A 173 15.22 -22.85 44.38
N ASP A 174 13.92 -23.08 44.56
CA ASP A 174 13.35 -24.18 45.35
C ASP A 174 13.24 -25.51 44.56
N GLY A 175 13.58 -25.52 43.27
CA GLY A 175 13.51 -26.70 42.38
C GLY A 175 14.79 -27.53 42.44
N ASP A 176 14.79 -28.58 43.29
CA ASP A 176 15.63 -29.78 43.35
C ASP A 176 17.07 -29.62 42.77
N GLY A 177 18.02 -29.43 43.69
CA GLY A 177 19.40 -29.14 43.44
C GLY A 177 20.21 -30.24 42.74
N ASP A 178 20.01 -30.43 41.42
CA ASP A 178 20.97 -31.19 40.60
C ASP A 178 20.79 -30.88 39.09
N LYS A 179 20.91 -29.64 38.69
CA LYS A 179 21.17 -29.25 37.30
C LYS A 179 22.00 -27.98 37.28
N ASP A 180 23.30 -28.14 37.02
CA ASP A 180 24.17 -27.10 36.47
C ASP A 180 23.62 -26.68 35.06
N PHE A 181 22.54 -25.92 35.03
CA PHE A 181 22.17 -25.10 33.92
C PHE A 181 22.35 -23.65 34.36
N ASP A 182 23.41 -23.05 33.87
CA ASP A 182 23.52 -21.60 33.78
C ASP A 182 22.30 -21.10 32.95
N VAL A 183 21.17 -20.90 33.60
CA VAL A 183 20.07 -20.13 33.02
C VAL A 183 20.55 -18.69 33.10
N ASP A 184 20.95 -18.13 31.99
CA ASP A 184 21.24 -16.73 31.87
C ASP A 184 20.04 -15.95 32.44
N ASP A 185 20.25 -15.00 33.33
CA ASP A 185 19.23 -14.10 33.90
C ASP A 185 18.36 -13.38 32.78
N ALA A 186 18.80 -13.47 31.54
CA ALA A 186 18.15 -12.92 30.36
C ALA A 186 16.90 -13.72 29.91
N ASP A 187 16.68 -14.95 30.37
CA ASP A 187 15.56 -15.80 29.93
C ASP A 187 14.31 -15.77 30.86
N LEU A 188 14.40 -15.07 31.99
CA LEU A 188 13.26 -14.93 32.91
C LEU A 188 12.26 -13.89 32.40
N PRO A 189 10.95 -14.20 32.40
CA PRO A 189 9.96 -13.24 31.93
C PRO A 189 9.87 -12.02 32.85
N THR A 190 9.94 -10.82 32.27
CA THR A 190 9.75 -9.56 32.99
C THR A 190 8.34 -9.45 33.59
N ALA A 191 8.21 -8.76 34.73
CA ALA A 191 6.94 -8.51 35.40
C ALA A 191 5.93 -7.79 34.52
N PHE A 192 6.41 -6.84 33.68
CA PHE A 192 5.64 -6.20 32.62
C PHE A 192 5.80 -6.97 31.30
N SER A 193 4.71 -7.19 30.58
CA SER A 193 4.74 -7.80 29.25
C SER A 193 3.92 -6.98 28.27
N LEU A 194 4.60 -6.35 27.31
CA LEU A 194 3.97 -5.58 26.24
C LEU A 194 2.98 -6.46 25.44
N LYS A 195 3.34 -7.72 25.17
CA LYS A 195 2.48 -8.68 24.47
C LYS A 195 1.17 -8.95 25.20
N ARG A 196 1.18 -8.98 26.56
CA ARG A 196 -0.04 -9.13 27.37
C ARG A 196 -0.85 -7.84 27.47
N PHE A 197 -0.20 -6.69 27.32
CA PHE A 197 -0.84 -5.38 27.38
C PHE A 197 -1.54 -5.01 26.06
N MET A 198 -1.00 -5.37 24.89
CA MET A 198 -1.54 -4.96 23.59
C MET A 198 -3.02 -5.26 23.36
N PRO A 199 -3.57 -6.43 23.71
CA PRO A 199 -5.02 -6.68 23.57
C PRO A 199 -5.88 -5.68 24.34
N LEU A 200 -5.45 -5.27 25.53
CA LEU A 200 -6.16 -4.26 26.33
C LEU A 200 -6.08 -2.89 25.68
N LEU A 201 -4.92 -2.49 25.19
CA LEU A 201 -4.76 -1.21 24.47
C LEU A 201 -5.64 -1.18 23.23
N LYS A 202 -5.66 -2.25 22.44
CA LYS A 202 -6.50 -2.40 21.25
C LYS A 202 -7.99 -2.24 21.56
N ASP A 203 -8.46 -2.80 22.68
CA ASP A 203 -9.85 -2.64 23.12
C ASP A 203 -10.17 -1.21 23.57
N ARG A 204 -9.21 -0.52 24.17
CA ARG A 204 -9.41 0.81 24.72
C ARG A 204 -9.16 1.95 23.74
N ILE A 205 -8.41 1.72 22.64
CA ILE A 205 -8.04 2.79 21.72
C ILE A 205 -9.24 3.43 20.99
N PHE A 206 -10.39 2.76 20.93
CA PHE A 206 -11.59 3.29 20.25
C PHE A 206 -12.55 4.03 21.18
N VAL A 207 -12.10 4.46 22.36
CA VAL A 207 -12.93 5.25 23.30
C VAL A 207 -13.31 6.61 22.72
N LEU A 208 -14.48 7.12 23.17
CA LEU A 208 -15.00 8.42 22.71
C LEU A 208 -14.64 9.58 23.64
N ASN A 209 -14.31 9.29 24.91
CA ASN A 209 -14.03 10.31 25.90
C ASN A 209 -12.67 10.98 25.66
N PRO A 210 -12.60 12.32 25.48
CA PRO A 210 -11.35 13.02 25.19
C PRO A 210 -10.30 12.93 26.32
N PHE A 211 -10.71 12.87 27.58
CA PHE A 211 -9.78 12.69 28.71
C PHE A 211 -9.11 11.32 28.65
N THR A 212 -9.88 10.28 28.33
CA THR A 212 -9.33 8.93 28.14
C THR A 212 -8.42 8.87 26.90
N ARG A 213 -8.76 9.58 25.84
CA ARG A 213 -7.90 9.69 24.65
C ARG A 213 -6.55 10.31 24.98
N THR A 214 -6.55 11.45 25.70
CA THR A 214 -5.30 12.09 26.16
C THR A 214 -4.48 11.16 27.05
N PHE A 215 -5.15 10.45 27.96
CA PHE A 215 -4.52 9.45 28.82
C PHE A 215 -3.83 8.35 28.00
N LEU A 216 -4.53 7.77 27.02
CA LEU A 216 -4.00 6.72 26.15
C LEU A 216 -2.81 7.18 25.32
N VAL A 217 -2.92 8.36 24.69
CA VAL A 217 -1.81 8.94 23.92
C VAL A 217 -0.59 9.17 24.81
N GLY A 218 -0.81 9.68 26.05
CA GLY A 218 0.27 9.88 27.02
C GLY A 218 0.98 8.57 27.39
N TRP A 219 0.26 7.47 27.53
CA TRP A 219 0.83 6.15 27.77
C TRP A 219 1.57 5.58 26.57
N ILE A 220 1.02 5.70 25.36
CA ILE A 220 1.67 5.28 24.12
C ILE A 220 3.01 6.01 23.95
N VAL A 221 3.03 7.33 24.17
CA VAL A 221 4.27 8.14 24.08
C VAL A 221 5.29 7.73 25.13
N LEU A 222 4.86 7.36 26.34
CA LEU A 222 5.74 6.87 27.39
C LEU A 222 6.36 5.53 27.02
N LEU A 223 5.53 4.55 26.66
CA LEU A 223 5.98 3.22 26.29
C LEU A 223 6.92 3.23 25.06
N ASP A 224 6.65 4.11 24.11
CA ASP A 224 7.51 4.37 22.93
C ASP A 224 8.87 4.97 23.31
N SER A 225 8.95 5.66 24.46
CA SER A 225 10.19 6.25 24.94
C SER A 225 11.13 5.24 25.64
N ILE A 226 10.66 4.02 25.90
CA ILE A 226 11.44 2.96 26.55
C ILE A 226 12.07 2.08 25.45
N PRO A 227 13.41 2.15 25.24
CA PRO A 227 14.05 1.56 24.07
C PRO A 227 13.85 0.05 23.90
N ASP A 228 13.86 -0.67 25.01
CA ASP A 228 13.86 -2.14 25.00
C ASP A 228 12.44 -2.75 24.85
N LEU A 229 11.39 -1.91 24.83
CA LEU A 229 10.00 -2.38 24.65
C LEU A 229 9.58 -2.53 23.18
N GLU A 230 10.28 -1.87 22.25
CA GLU A 230 10.04 -1.94 20.79
C GLU A 230 8.55 -1.76 20.40
N LEU A 231 7.89 -0.76 20.98
CA LEU A 231 6.45 -0.54 20.79
C LEU A 231 6.04 -0.37 19.31
N VAL A 232 6.95 0.14 18.47
CA VAL A 232 6.74 0.33 17.04
C VAL A 232 6.38 -0.97 16.31
N ALA A 233 6.81 -2.13 16.82
CA ALA A 233 6.44 -3.44 16.25
C ALA A 233 4.94 -3.75 16.38
N TYR A 234 4.28 -3.18 17.38
CA TYR A 234 2.85 -3.33 17.65
C TYR A 234 1.99 -2.19 17.10
N LEU A 235 2.58 -1.23 16.41
CA LEU A 235 1.87 -0.05 15.88
C LEU A 235 0.58 -0.38 15.11
N PRO A 236 0.49 -1.41 14.26
CA PRO A 236 -0.74 -1.74 13.55
C PRO A 236 -1.96 -1.98 14.45
N GLU A 237 -1.75 -2.46 15.68
CA GLU A 237 -2.81 -2.82 16.61
C GLU A 237 -3.61 -1.60 17.13
N PHE A 238 -2.98 -0.41 17.17
CA PHE A 238 -3.58 0.81 17.70
C PHE A 238 -3.52 2.02 16.77
N LEU A 239 -2.84 1.92 15.62
CA LEU A 239 -2.72 3.01 14.63
C LEU A 239 -4.08 3.53 14.17
N GLY A 240 -5.02 2.64 13.84
CA GLY A 240 -6.36 3.03 13.39
C GLY A 240 -7.11 3.87 14.42
N GLY A 241 -6.93 3.57 15.71
CA GLY A 241 -7.49 4.38 16.80
C GLY A 241 -6.83 5.75 16.90
N LEU A 242 -5.51 5.85 16.78
CA LEU A 242 -4.79 7.13 16.75
C LEU A 242 -5.25 8.01 15.58
N LEU A 243 -5.42 7.44 14.39
CA LEU A 243 -5.92 8.18 13.23
C LEU A 243 -7.33 8.75 13.48
N THR A 244 -8.19 8.02 14.23
CA THR A 244 -9.50 8.54 14.66
C THR A 244 -9.39 9.69 15.67
N PHE A 245 -8.35 9.70 16.51
CA PHE A 245 -8.15 10.77 17.50
C PHE A 245 -7.80 12.12 16.87
N LEU A 246 -7.23 12.13 15.67
CA LEU A 246 -6.98 13.37 14.91
C LEU A 246 -8.26 14.15 14.60
N SER A 247 -9.40 13.45 14.52
CA SER A 247 -10.71 14.09 14.31
C SER A 247 -11.42 14.49 15.60
N ASP A 248 -10.73 14.45 16.76
CA ASP A 248 -11.32 14.89 18.03
C ASP A 248 -11.53 16.40 18.04
N THR A 249 -12.67 16.84 18.56
CA THR A 249 -12.97 18.24 18.73
C THR A 249 -12.09 18.94 19.79
N ASN A 250 -11.46 18.15 20.67
CA ASN A 250 -10.51 18.65 21.65
C ASN A 250 -9.13 18.84 21.01
N ARG A 251 -8.68 20.08 20.92
CA ARG A 251 -7.41 20.45 20.31
C ARG A 251 -6.20 19.79 20.99
N ASP A 252 -6.25 19.58 22.32
CA ASP A 252 -5.14 18.98 23.05
C ASP A 252 -4.97 17.50 22.68
N VAL A 253 -6.09 16.77 22.46
CA VAL A 253 -6.07 15.40 21.94
C VAL A 253 -5.46 15.37 20.55
N HIS A 254 -5.92 16.25 19.67
CA HIS A 254 -5.42 16.36 18.30
C HIS A 254 -3.90 16.59 18.26
N ILE A 255 -3.40 17.61 18.99
CA ILE A 255 -1.98 17.96 19.01
C ILE A 255 -1.15 16.82 19.61
N ALA A 256 -1.60 16.23 20.73
CA ALA A 256 -0.88 15.13 21.36
C ALA A 256 -0.79 13.91 20.43
N THR A 257 -1.89 13.61 19.72
CA THR A 257 -1.94 12.50 18.76
C THR A 257 -1.04 12.75 17.56
N GLN A 258 -1.06 13.97 16.99
CA GLN A 258 -0.19 14.34 15.88
C GLN A 258 1.29 14.19 16.24
N ASN A 259 1.68 14.69 17.41
CA ASN A 259 3.05 14.55 17.91
C ASN A 259 3.44 13.07 18.13
N CYS A 260 2.51 12.24 18.59
CA CYS A 260 2.72 10.81 18.76
C CYS A 260 2.96 10.12 17.41
N LEU A 261 2.12 10.38 16.41
CA LEU A 261 2.26 9.84 15.05
C LEU A 261 3.57 10.31 14.40
N ASP A 262 3.95 11.58 14.57
CA ASP A 262 5.21 12.12 14.07
C ASP A 262 6.45 11.42 14.67
N LYS A 263 6.39 11.05 15.96
CA LYS A 263 7.45 10.26 16.60
C LYS A 263 7.57 8.87 15.97
N PHE A 264 6.48 8.11 15.87
CA PHE A 264 6.49 6.81 15.22
C PHE A 264 7.02 6.86 13.79
N LEU A 265 6.57 7.83 13.00
CA LEU A 265 7.03 7.98 11.63
C LEU A 265 8.53 8.30 11.57
N SER A 266 9.03 9.14 12.48
CA SER A 266 10.46 9.46 12.57
C SER A 266 11.30 8.25 12.99
N GLU A 267 10.78 7.43 13.90
CA GLU A 267 11.42 6.19 14.33
C GLU A 267 11.44 5.13 13.21
N ILE A 268 10.32 4.92 12.51
CA ILE A 268 10.25 4.05 11.34
C ILE A 268 11.30 4.47 10.30
N ARG A 269 11.43 5.77 10.03
CA ARG A 269 12.45 6.30 9.11
C ARG A 269 13.88 6.03 9.61
N ARG A 270 14.11 6.15 10.92
CA ARG A 270 15.41 5.85 11.54
C ARG A 270 15.76 4.38 11.38
N ILE A 271 14.86 3.47 11.75
CA ILE A 271 15.03 2.02 11.66
C ILE A 271 15.27 1.59 10.20
N ALA A 272 14.47 2.12 9.27
CA ALA A 272 14.62 1.83 7.84
C ALA A 272 16.00 2.24 7.30
N ARG A 273 16.51 3.43 7.72
CA ARG A 273 17.86 3.89 7.35
C ARG A 273 18.95 2.98 7.89
N ILE A 274 18.84 2.55 9.15
CA ILE A 274 19.80 1.61 9.78
C ILE A 274 19.81 0.30 9.01
N LYS A 275 18.65 -0.32 8.77
CA LYS A 275 18.54 -1.57 8.01
C LYS A 275 19.12 -1.46 6.60
N LYS A 276 18.84 -0.34 5.91
CA LYS A 276 19.40 -0.07 4.58
C LYS A 276 20.93 0.07 4.63
N GLY A 277 21.47 0.79 5.60
CA GLY A 277 22.91 0.94 5.80
C GLY A 277 23.61 -0.39 6.03
N ILE A 278 23.01 -1.26 6.87
CA ILE A 278 23.52 -2.62 7.14
C ILE A 278 23.46 -3.48 5.86
N ALA A 279 22.35 -3.43 5.12
CA ALA A 279 22.19 -4.18 3.88
C ALA A 279 23.22 -3.74 2.80
N ASP A 280 23.45 -2.45 2.68
CA ASP A 280 24.42 -1.90 1.74
C ASP A 280 25.86 -2.28 2.15
N SER A 281 26.19 -2.22 3.44
CA SER A 281 27.50 -2.66 3.97
C SER A 281 27.75 -4.14 3.67
N ARG A 282 26.75 -5.01 3.89
CA ARG A 282 26.83 -6.45 3.53
C ARG A 282 27.01 -6.65 2.02
N ARG A 283 26.35 -5.87 1.17
CA ARG A 283 26.52 -5.93 -0.30
C ARG A 283 27.93 -5.50 -0.73
N TYR A 284 28.52 -4.50 -0.08
CA TYR A 284 29.89 -4.07 -0.36
C TYR A 284 30.89 -5.15 0.05
N LYS A 285 30.77 -5.74 1.24
CA LYS A 285 31.64 -6.85 1.72
C LYS A 285 31.58 -8.06 0.75
N THR A 286 30.39 -8.50 0.35
CA THR A 286 30.24 -9.62 -0.60
C THR A 286 30.82 -9.30 -1.99
N ARG A 287 30.68 -8.07 -2.46
CA ARG A 287 31.23 -7.64 -3.76
C ARG A 287 32.75 -7.61 -3.74
N ASP A 288 33.36 -7.20 -2.64
CA ASP A 288 34.80 -7.19 -2.46
C ASP A 288 35.36 -8.60 -2.27
N GLU A 289 34.69 -9.49 -1.56
CA GLU A 289 35.07 -10.90 -1.50
C GLU A 289 35.02 -11.58 -2.88
N VAL A 290 33.99 -11.32 -3.69
CA VAL A 290 33.91 -11.85 -5.06
C VAL A 290 35.03 -11.29 -5.92
N LYS A 291 35.42 -10.02 -5.76
CA LYS A 291 36.58 -9.43 -6.45
C LYS A 291 37.90 -10.07 -5.99
N ARG A 292 38.09 -10.27 -4.65
CA ARG A 292 39.25 -10.93 -4.08
C ARG A 292 39.33 -12.40 -4.56
N LYS A 293 38.21 -13.12 -4.61
CA LYS A 293 38.16 -14.51 -5.14
C LYS A 293 38.47 -14.57 -6.64
N ARG A 294 38.00 -13.61 -7.46
CA ARG A 294 38.34 -13.51 -8.89
C ARG A 294 39.81 -13.15 -9.10
N ALA A 295 40.37 -12.24 -8.31
CA ALA A 295 41.79 -11.89 -8.36
C ALA A 295 42.71 -13.07 -7.98
N ARG A 296 42.31 -13.87 -6.96
CA ARG A 296 43.04 -15.12 -6.60
C ARG A 296 42.94 -16.20 -7.67
N ALA A 297 41.77 -16.35 -8.33
CA ALA A 297 41.60 -17.29 -9.44
C ALA A 297 42.43 -16.90 -10.67
N GLY A 298 42.49 -15.62 -11.03
CA GLY A 298 43.31 -15.09 -12.11
C GLY A 298 44.82 -15.19 -11.82
N SER A 299 45.25 -15.16 -10.56
CA SER A 299 46.64 -15.36 -10.14
C SER A 299 47.06 -16.84 -10.20
N LEU A 300 46.12 -17.77 -10.04
CA LEU A 300 46.38 -19.20 -10.18
C LEU A 300 46.49 -19.65 -11.65
N GLU A 301 45.74 -19.04 -12.56
CA GLU A 301 45.86 -19.31 -14.00
C GLU A 301 47.13 -18.73 -14.60
N SER A 302 47.64 -17.59 -14.12
CA SER A 302 48.94 -17.05 -14.57
C SER A 302 50.16 -17.81 -14.00
N GLY A 303 50.00 -18.55 -12.93
CA GLY A 303 51.06 -19.39 -12.32
C GLY A 303 51.27 -20.73 -13.03
N ILE A 304 50.27 -21.22 -13.78
CA ILE A 304 50.37 -22.50 -14.54
C ILE A 304 50.94 -22.29 -15.96
N ALA A 305 50.92 -21.05 -16.47
CA ALA A 305 51.46 -20.72 -17.80
C ALA A 305 52.99 -20.42 -17.79
N GLN A 306 53.69 -20.39 -16.65
CA GLN A 306 55.10 -20.04 -16.54
C GLN A 306 56.04 -21.22 -16.26
N GLN A 307 55.58 -22.47 -16.37
CA GLN A 307 56.48 -23.63 -16.15
C GLN A 307 56.82 -24.44 -17.42
N SER A 308 56.64 -23.90 -18.61
CA SER A 308 57.08 -24.60 -19.83
C SER A 308 57.72 -23.66 -20.87
N ALA A 309 58.80 -22.97 -20.51
CA ALA A 309 59.75 -22.46 -21.52
C ALA A 309 61.05 -21.99 -20.84
N THR A 310 61.99 -22.93 -20.63
CA THR A 310 63.37 -22.60 -20.44
C THR A 310 64.13 -23.33 -21.49
N ALA A 311 64.60 -22.65 -22.53
CA ALA A 311 65.92 -22.87 -23.20
C ALA A 311 66.10 -21.91 -24.37
N GLY A 312 67.19 -21.12 -24.32
CA GLY A 312 67.83 -20.57 -25.55
C GLY A 312 67.67 -19.08 -25.76
N ASP A 313 68.68 -18.40 -25.31
CA ASP A 313 69.85 -17.79 -25.96
C ASP A 313 69.78 -16.28 -26.24
N HIS A 314 70.80 -15.61 -25.74
CA HIS A 314 71.42 -14.30 -25.96
C HIS A 314 70.96 -13.40 -27.13
N ARG A 315 70.76 -12.11 -26.91
CA ARG A 315 71.60 -10.95 -27.25
C ARG A 315 70.83 -9.63 -27.24
N ASP A 316 71.42 -8.69 -26.49
CA ASP A 316 71.63 -7.27 -26.68
C ASP A 316 70.72 -6.46 -27.64
N SER A 317 70.11 -5.42 -27.09
CA SER A 317 70.56 -4.04 -27.20
C SER A 317 69.39 -3.03 -26.92
N SER A 318 69.68 -2.13 -26.03
CA SER A 318 69.40 -0.69 -25.97
C SER A 318 68.34 -0.04 -26.89
N GLY A 319 67.50 0.78 -26.22
CA GLY A 319 66.84 1.87 -26.90
C GLY A 319 65.55 2.35 -26.18
N SER A 320 65.69 3.20 -25.28
CA SER A 320 65.25 4.61 -25.15
C SER A 320 63.86 4.92 -25.74
N SER A 321 63.14 5.52 -24.86
CA SER A 321 62.37 6.77 -25.04
C SER A 321 60.84 6.73 -25.18
N THR A 322 60.27 7.33 -24.17
CA THR A 322 59.29 8.42 -24.08
C THR A 322 57.83 8.19 -24.41
N VAL A 323 57.06 8.37 -23.38
CA VAL A 323 56.03 9.35 -23.05
C VAL A 323 54.92 9.57 -24.08
N ALA A 324 53.74 9.40 -23.65
CA ALA A 324 52.66 10.41 -23.73
C ALA A 324 51.42 9.98 -22.97
N GLY A 325 51.11 10.69 -21.89
CA GLY A 325 49.85 10.73 -21.27
C GLY A 325 48.93 11.66 -22.07
N ILE A 326 47.66 11.34 -22.09
CA ILE A 326 46.61 12.31 -22.50
C ILE A 326 45.57 12.34 -21.39
N THR A 327 45.64 13.43 -20.64
CA THR A 327 44.57 13.96 -19.82
C THR A 327 43.61 14.72 -20.71
N CYS A 328 42.31 14.52 -20.56
CA CYS A 328 41.31 15.44 -21.06
C CYS A 328 40.63 16.16 -19.92
N ASP A 329 40.77 17.46 -19.98
CA ASP A 329 40.31 18.46 -19.04
C ASP A 329 38.90 18.94 -19.38
N ALA A 330 38.17 19.29 -18.33
CA ALA A 330 36.82 19.89 -18.36
C ALA A 330 36.93 21.40 -18.19
N THR A 331 36.23 22.13 -19.03
CA THR A 331 35.88 23.56 -18.79
C THR A 331 34.49 23.76 -19.35
N GLY A 332 33.46 24.21 -18.66
CA GLY A 332 33.35 25.35 -17.76
C GLY A 332 32.94 26.57 -18.52
N ARG A 333 31.73 27.04 -18.39
CA ARG A 333 31.40 28.45 -18.33
C ARG A 333 29.98 28.73 -17.91
N SER A 334 29.91 29.43 -16.79
CA SER A 334 28.83 30.26 -16.28
C SER A 334 28.61 31.51 -17.16
N ILE A 335 27.38 31.98 -17.21
CA ILE A 335 27.07 33.39 -17.52
C ILE A 335 26.07 33.87 -16.48
N ASP A 336 26.54 34.87 -15.72
CA ASP A 336 25.79 35.78 -14.87
C ASP A 336 24.98 36.78 -15.72
N LEU A 337 23.92 37.31 -15.14
CA LEU A 337 23.54 38.75 -15.17
C LEU A 337 22.30 38.99 -14.32
N ASP A 338 22.48 39.69 -13.20
CA ASP A 338 21.96 41.01 -12.78
C ASP A 338 20.44 41.14 -12.74
N GLY A 339 19.84 41.73 -11.78
CA GLY A 339 20.18 42.65 -10.70
C GLY A 339 18.91 43.18 -10.07
N GLU A 340 19.13 43.83 -8.94
CA GLU A 340 18.37 44.94 -8.30
C GLU A 340 17.09 44.59 -7.54
N ASP A 341 17.17 44.81 -6.29
CA ASP A 341 16.97 45.92 -5.32
C ASP A 341 15.57 45.93 -4.69
N SER A 342 15.47 45.92 -3.41
CA SER A 342 15.38 47.03 -2.45
C SER A 342 14.72 46.55 -1.13
N ASP A 343 15.41 46.85 -0.02
CA ASP A 343 15.02 47.54 1.22
C ASP A 343 13.73 47.06 1.97
N ASP A 344 13.74 46.81 3.26
CA ASP A 344 13.96 47.73 4.36
C ASP A 344 13.75 47.05 5.72
N ALA A 345 14.59 47.36 6.66
CA ALA A 345 14.45 47.57 8.13
C ALA A 345 13.65 46.54 8.94
N GLY A 346 14.08 46.04 10.07
CA GLY A 346 14.92 46.59 11.11
C GLY A 346 14.48 46.03 12.47
N VAL A 347 15.41 46.09 13.42
CA VAL A 347 15.24 46.17 14.86
C VAL A 347 15.23 44.86 15.66
N THR A 348 16.41 44.51 16.24
CA THR A 348 16.90 44.48 17.61
C THR A 348 16.06 43.67 18.60
N ASP A 349 16.60 42.89 19.50
CA ASP A 349 17.61 42.97 20.53
C ASP A 349 17.96 41.58 21.06
N GLU A 350 19.23 41.34 21.33
CA GLU A 350 19.95 41.09 22.57
C GLU A 350 19.43 39.95 23.45
N ASP A 351 20.15 39.00 24.07
CA ASP A 351 21.45 39.08 24.68
C ASP A 351 21.91 37.70 25.23
N HIS A 352 23.23 37.53 25.39
CA HIS A 352 23.98 36.58 26.27
C HIS A 352 23.98 35.10 25.87
N GLY A 353 25.03 34.45 25.48
CA GLY A 353 26.44 34.62 25.80
C GLY A 353 26.88 33.75 26.99
N TYR A 354 27.47 32.57 26.71
CA TYR A 354 28.62 32.05 27.46
C TYR A 354 29.37 31.05 26.59
N ALA A 355 30.61 31.44 26.29
CA ALA A 355 31.67 30.58 25.83
C ALA A 355 32.30 29.88 27.01
N ASP A 356 32.81 28.68 26.82
CA ASP A 356 34.05 28.24 27.42
C ASP A 356 34.78 27.31 26.45
N ASP A 357 35.95 27.80 26.10
CA ASP A 357 37.07 27.13 25.49
C ASP A 357 37.64 26.08 26.39
N ASP A 358 38.11 24.96 25.86
CA ASP A 358 39.37 24.36 26.29
C ASP A 358 39.96 23.54 25.15
N GLU A 359 41.02 24.07 24.59
CA GLU A 359 42.11 23.38 23.87
C GLU A 359 42.92 22.54 24.88
N ASP A 360 43.36 21.35 24.42
CA ASP A 360 44.76 20.92 24.52
C ASP A 360 44.96 19.54 23.86
N ASP A 361 45.62 19.54 22.78
CA ASP A 361 47.02 19.21 22.55
C ASP A 361 47.47 17.72 22.68
N ASN A 362 47.69 17.17 21.51
CA ASN A 362 48.89 16.52 21.03
C ASN A 362 49.54 15.36 21.85
N SER A 363 49.62 14.23 21.22
CA SER A 363 50.92 13.66 20.80
C SER A 363 50.79 12.24 20.26
N GLY A 364 51.37 12.06 19.13
CA GLY A 364 51.39 10.82 18.41
C GLY A 364 52.19 9.73 19.10
N SER A 365 51.78 8.50 18.85
CA SER A 365 52.69 7.36 18.80
C SER A 365 52.22 6.36 17.77
N ARG A 366 53.00 6.20 16.73
CA ARG A 366 52.96 5.05 15.81
C ARG A 366 53.36 3.81 16.58
N THR A 367 52.49 2.83 16.64
CA THR A 367 52.90 1.44 16.73
C THR A 367 52.07 0.64 15.72
N ASP A 368 52.81 0.13 14.72
CA ASP A 368 52.42 -0.98 13.88
C ASP A 368 52.09 -2.18 14.78
N GLY A 369 50.86 -2.69 14.61
CA GLY A 369 50.43 -3.92 15.27
C GLY A 369 49.15 -4.37 14.62
N LEU A 370 49.25 -5.34 13.75
CA LEU A 370 48.22 -6.16 13.16
C LEU A 370 47.23 -6.64 14.22
N ASP A 371 46.00 -6.17 14.17
CA ASP A 371 44.81 -6.89 14.61
C ASP A 371 43.64 -6.40 13.77
N GLU A 372 43.55 -6.92 12.54
CA GLU A 372 42.36 -6.97 11.73
C GLU A 372 41.59 -8.20 12.19
N ASP A 373 40.54 -8.07 12.99
CA ASP A 373 39.33 -8.92 12.95
C ASP A 373 38.40 -8.82 14.17
N ASP A 374 38.08 -7.65 14.66
CA ASP A 374 37.02 -7.58 15.69
C ASP A 374 35.98 -6.42 15.53
N SER A 375 35.77 -5.91 14.33
CA SER A 375 34.69 -4.93 14.08
C SER A 375 33.40 -5.55 13.50
N GLU A 376 33.15 -6.84 13.72
CA GLU A 376 32.02 -7.54 13.12
C GLU A 376 30.70 -7.43 13.88
N ASN A 377 30.66 -6.84 15.09
CA ASN A 377 29.45 -6.87 15.91
C ASN A 377 29.15 -5.57 16.66
N ASP A 378 29.30 -4.40 16.05
CA ASP A 378 28.71 -3.21 16.64
C ASP A 378 27.20 -3.26 16.40
N TRP A 379 26.48 -3.79 17.41
CA TRP A 379 25.02 -3.77 17.43
C TRP A 379 24.52 -2.32 17.48
N VAL A 380 23.63 -1.97 16.54
CA VAL A 380 23.02 -0.64 16.46
C VAL A 380 21.58 -0.71 16.97
N PRO A 381 21.18 0.11 17.95
CA PRO A 381 19.81 0.11 18.47
C PRO A 381 18.75 0.26 17.36
N GLY A 382 17.85 -0.73 17.26
CA GLY A 382 16.77 -0.77 16.25
C GLY A 382 17.07 -1.67 15.05
N GLN A 383 18.26 -2.30 14.95
CA GLN A 383 18.56 -3.20 13.83
C GLN A 383 17.69 -4.46 13.80
N ASP A 384 17.29 -4.96 14.97
CA ASP A 384 16.53 -6.20 15.13
C ASP A 384 15.01 -5.98 15.15
N VAL A 385 14.57 -4.72 15.29
CA VAL A 385 13.13 -4.37 15.32
C VAL A 385 12.44 -4.76 14.02
N GLN A 386 11.39 -5.56 14.10
CA GLN A 386 10.59 -5.97 12.95
C GLN A 386 9.37 -5.07 12.80
N ILE A 387 9.36 -4.25 11.75
CA ILE A 387 8.21 -3.40 11.40
C ILE A 387 7.32 -4.15 10.41
N ASN A 388 6.04 -4.29 10.76
CA ASN A 388 5.05 -4.89 9.86
C ASN A 388 4.45 -3.82 8.94
N TYR A 389 5.19 -3.46 7.88
CA TYR A 389 4.76 -2.47 6.89
C TYR A 389 3.42 -2.83 6.23
N ALA A 390 3.20 -4.12 5.96
CA ALA A 390 1.97 -4.59 5.33
C ALA A 390 0.74 -4.31 6.20
N ALA A 391 0.80 -4.59 7.50
CA ALA A 391 -0.32 -4.33 8.40
C ALA A 391 -0.54 -2.82 8.63
N ILE A 392 0.52 -2.02 8.66
CA ILE A 392 0.40 -0.56 8.72
C ILE A 392 -0.28 -0.03 7.46
N LEU A 393 0.17 -0.45 6.27
CA LEU A 393 -0.41 -0.05 4.99
C LEU A 393 -1.87 -0.49 4.85
N ASP A 394 -2.23 -1.67 5.37
CA ASP A 394 -3.62 -2.13 5.39
C ASP A 394 -4.50 -1.19 6.23
N THR A 395 -4.05 -0.83 7.43
CA THR A 395 -4.73 0.16 8.29
C THR A 395 -4.87 1.53 7.63
N LEU A 396 -3.81 2.02 6.97
CA LEU A 396 -3.84 3.30 6.25
C LEU A 396 -4.82 3.25 5.06
N THR A 397 -4.82 2.16 4.29
CA THR A 397 -5.75 1.99 3.17
C THR A 397 -7.21 1.83 3.61
N ASP A 398 -7.46 1.19 4.76
CA ASP A 398 -8.79 1.11 5.36
C ASP A 398 -9.29 2.49 5.81
N THR A 399 -8.40 3.34 6.33
CA THR A 399 -8.72 4.75 6.66
C THR A 399 -9.04 5.57 5.40
N LEU A 400 -8.37 5.31 4.27
CA LEU A 400 -8.71 5.93 2.99
C LEU A 400 -10.09 5.50 2.48
N HIS A 401 -10.51 4.25 2.75
CA HIS A 401 -11.81 3.73 2.35
C HIS A 401 -12.97 4.37 3.12
N ALA A 402 -12.82 4.51 4.43
CA ALA A 402 -13.85 5.03 5.32
C ALA A 402 -13.28 6.14 6.22
N PRO A 403 -13.01 7.32 5.68
CA PRO A 403 -12.41 8.40 6.45
C PRO A 403 -13.36 8.87 7.54
N GLN A 404 -12.93 8.75 8.79
CA GLN A 404 -13.67 9.24 9.94
C GLN A 404 -13.49 10.75 10.18
N GLY A 405 -12.67 11.40 9.35
CA GLY A 405 -12.40 12.83 9.38
C GLY A 405 -11.34 13.23 8.36
N GLU A 406 -11.21 14.54 8.14
CA GLU A 406 -10.26 15.08 7.16
C GLU A 406 -8.81 14.87 7.58
N ASP A 407 -8.50 15.08 8.88
CA ASP A 407 -7.14 15.01 9.40
C ASP A 407 -6.57 13.59 9.37
N GLY A 408 -7.39 12.58 9.70
CA GLY A 408 -7.00 11.17 9.58
C GLY A 408 -6.70 10.75 8.14
N LEU A 409 -7.49 11.25 7.18
CA LEU A 409 -7.26 11.04 5.76
C LEU A 409 -5.96 11.71 5.29
N LEU A 410 -5.72 12.96 5.69
CA LEU A 410 -4.51 13.69 5.34
C LEU A 410 -3.26 13.02 5.89
N GLU A 411 -3.31 12.56 7.15
CA GLU A 411 -2.21 11.86 7.79
C GLU A 411 -1.93 10.51 7.12
N SER A 412 -2.98 9.76 6.76
CA SER A 412 -2.82 8.50 6.01
C SER A 412 -2.15 8.72 4.64
N LEU A 413 -2.55 9.77 3.91
CA LEU A 413 -1.92 10.14 2.64
C LEU A 413 -0.45 10.56 2.83
N ARG A 414 -0.14 11.28 3.91
CA ARG A 414 1.23 11.67 4.27
C ARG A 414 2.11 10.44 4.51
N TRP A 415 1.63 9.50 5.34
CA TRP A 415 2.36 8.26 5.64
C TRP A 415 2.63 7.42 4.39
N ILE A 416 1.68 7.34 3.46
CA ILE A 416 1.87 6.61 2.20
C ILE A 416 2.98 7.25 1.35
N VAL A 417 3.08 8.60 1.30
CA VAL A 417 4.20 9.28 0.62
C VAL A 417 5.54 8.90 1.27
N ASP A 418 5.58 8.96 2.61
CA ASP A 418 6.80 8.62 3.34
C ASP A 418 7.22 7.15 3.13
N PHE A 419 6.26 6.23 3.06
CA PHE A 419 6.55 4.82 2.79
C PHE A 419 6.99 4.58 1.34
N LEU A 420 6.51 5.37 0.39
CA LEU A 420 7.04 5.35 -0.99
C LEU A 420 8.50 5.80 -1.05
N ASP A 421 8.95 6.66 -0.12
CA ASP A 421 10.34 7.10 -0.03
C ASP A 421 11.23 6.10 0.77
N ILE A 422 10.65 5.41 1.75
CA ILE A 422 11.37 4.51 2.67
C ILE A 422 11.44 3.07 2.14
N CYS A 423 10.29 2.50 1.79
CA CYS A 423 10.10 1.09 1.42
C CYS A 423 9.07 0.95 0.28
N PRO A 424 9.34 1.50 -0.91
CA PRO A 424 8.39 1.51 -2.02
C PRO A 424 7.98 0.10 -2.49
N GLU A 425 8.85 -0.90 -2.32
CA GLU A 425 8.55 -2.30 -2.61
C GLU A 425 7.42 -2.89 -1.75
N GLU A 426 7.29 -2.44 -0.50
CA GLU A 426 6.21 -2.86 0.39
C GLU A 426 4.88 -2.17 0.07
N VAL A 427 4.91 -0.98 -0.52
CA VAL A 427 3.72 -0.23 -0.96
C VAL A 427 3.14 -0.81 -2.24
N LEU A 428 3.96 -1.41 -3.09
CA LEU A 428 3.58 -1.87 -4.42
C LEU A 428 2.39 -2.85 -4.44
N PRO A 429 2.31 -3.87 -3.54
CA PRO A 429 1.15 -4.77 -3.46
C PRO A 429 -0.17 -4.06 -3.10
N PHE A 430 -0.08 -2.94 -2.37
CA PHE A 430 -1.24 -2.14 -1.97
C PHE A 430 -1.70 -1.13 -3.02
N THR A 431 -0.94 -0.96 -4.11
CA THR A 431 -1.26 -0.03 -5.19
C THR A 431 -2.71 -0.12 -5.67
N PRO A 432 -3.31 -1.31 -5.91
CA PRO A 432 -4.71 -1.40 -6.34
C PRO A 432 -5.69 -0.83 -5.33
N LYS A 433 -5.51 -1.11 -4.03
CA LYS A 433 -6.33 -0.56 -2.94
C LYS A 433 -6.14 0.95 -2.80
N ILE A 434 -4.89 1.41 -2.85
CA ILE A 434 -4.56 2.84 -2.78
C ILE A 434 -5.24 3.58 -3.93
N LEU A 435 -5.11 3.14 -5.18
CA LEU A 435 -5.69 3.80 -6.36
C LEU A 435 -7.22 3.90 -6.28
N ALA A 436 -7.89 2.87 -5.76
CA ALA A 436 -9.35 2.86 -5.62
C ALA A 436 -9.88 4.06 -4.81
N HIS A 437 -9.14 4.52 -3.82
CA HIS A 437 -9.54 5.62 -2.92
C HIS A 437 -8.80 6.93 -3.21
N LEU A 438 -7.56 6.84 -3.67
CA LEU A 438 -6.70 7.99 -3.99
C LEU A 438 -7.27 8.82 -5.14
N LEU A 439 -7.67 8.16 -6.24
CA LEU A 439 -8.14 8.89 -7.42
C LEU A 439 -9.45 9.65 -7.16
N PRO A 440 -10.44 9.12 -6.42
CA PRO A 440 -11.56 9.92 -5.94
C PRO A 440 -11.16 11.08 -5.02
N ALA A 441 -10.16 10.88 -4.14
CA ALA A 441 -9.66 11.94 -3.25
C ALA A 441 -9.03 13.12 -4.03
N MET A 442 -8.45 12.87 -5.21
CA MET A 442 -7.94 13.92 -6.10
C MET A 442 -9.05 14.83 -6.65
N ALA A 443 -10.31 14.40 -6.63
CA ALA A 443 -11.48 15.19 -7.01
C ALA A 443 -12.20 15.81 -5.79
N SER A 444 -11.62 15.71 -4.58
CA SER A 444 -12.20 16.27 -3.35
C SER A 444 -12.43 17.78 -3.47
N GLY A 445 -13.52 18.26 -2.86
CA GLY A 445 -13.78 19.69 -2.70
C GLY A 445 -12.79 20.41 -1.77
N ILE A 446 -12.05 19.64 -0.95
CA ILE A 446 -11.10 20.16 0.04
C ILE A 446 -9.71 20.21 -0.59
N GLU A 447 -9.13 21.43 -0.64
CA GLU A 447 -7.85 21.68 -1.30
C GLU A 447 -6.68 20.89 -0.70
N SER A 448 -6.61 20.78 0.62
CA SER A 448 -5.55 20.06 1.34
C SER A 448 -5.54 18.57 0.95
N ILE A 449 -6.71 17.94 0.92
CA ILE A 449 -6.87 16.54 0.53
C ILE A 449 -6.49 16.34 -0.93
N ARG A 450 -6.98 17.23 -1.81
CA ARG A 450 -6.67 17.17 -3.25
C ARG A 450 -5.17 17.24 -3.50
N GLN A 451 -4.46 18.20 -2.86
CA GLN A 451 -3.02 18.36 -3.00
C GLN A 451 -2.23 17.18 -2.42
N ALA A 452 -2.66 16.66 -1.26
CA ALA A 452 -2.04 15.47 -0.67
C ALA A 452 -2.21 14.24 -1.58
N ALA A 453 -3.42 14.02 -2.10
CA ALA A 453 -3.70 12.93 -3.03
C ALA A 453 -2.91 13.04 -4.33
N VAL A 454 -2.76 14.24 -4.91
CA VAL A 454 -1.93 14.48 -6.10
C VAL A 454 -0.46 14.15 -5.81
N ARG A 455 0.07 14.49 -4.63
CA ARG A 455 1.45 14.15 -4.24
C ARG A 455 1.65 12.63 -4.20
N VAL A 456 0.77 11.90 -3.49
CA VAL A 456 0.82 10.43 -3.45
C VAL A 456 0.77 9.83 -4.85
N ASN A 457 -0.17 10.31 -5.69
CA ASN A 457 -0.33 9.85 -7.06
C ASN A 457 0.94 10.03 -7.88
N ASN A 458 1.58 11.20 -7.80
CA ASN A 458 2.80 11.49 -8.53
C ASN A 458 3.99 10.63 -8.05
N SER A 459 4.16 10.45 -6.74
CA SER A 459 5.21 9.60 -6.17
C SER A 459 5.01 8.14 -6.60
N LEU A 460 3.77 7.64 -6.57
CA LEU A 460 3.44 6.28 -6.97
C LEU A 460 3.66 6.05 -8.47
N ILE A 461 3.22 6.98 -9.33
CA ILE A 461 3.50 6.94 -10.78
C ILE A 461 5.00 6.91 -11.04
N ASN A 462 5.77 7.80 -10.42
CA ASN A 462 7.21 7.86 -10.61
C ASN A 462 7.89 6.55 -10.20
N TYR A 463 7.47 5.97 -9.09
CA TYR A 463 7.98 4.68 -8.66
C TYR A 463 7.63 3.56 -9.64
N VAL A 464 6.36 3.42 -10.03
CA VAL A 464 5.93 2.38 -10.98
C VAL A 464 6.63 2.56 -12.32
N VAL A 465 6.84 3.78 -12.82
CA VAL A 465 7.58 4.05 -14.05
C VAL A 465 9.05 3.66 -13.92
N SER A 466 9.67 3.81 -12.76
CA SER A 466 11.07 3.45 -12.51
C SER A 466 11.34 1.94 -12.49
N LEU A 467 10.33 1.12 -12.24
CA LEU A 467 10.48 -0.34 -12.24
C LEU A 467 11.02 -0.83 -13.59
N PRO A 468 11.81 -1.92 -13.66
CA PRO A 468 12.29 -2.45 -14.93
C PRO A 468 11.14 -2.86 -15.84
N VAL A 469 11.28 -2.63 -17.14
CA VAL A 469 10.31 -3.07 -18.15
C VAL A 469 10.50 -4.56 -18.37
N ASP A 470 9.44 -5.35 -18.34
CA ASP A 470 9.48 -6.79 -18.65
C ASP A 470 9.94 -7.02 -20.10
N GLN A 471 11.25 -7.25 -20.28
CA GLN A 471 11.85 -7.61 -21.56
C GLN A 471 11.90 -9.13 -21.75
N GLU A 472 10.81 -9.82 -21.64
CA GLU A 472 10.77 -11.26 -21.96
C GLU A 472 10.53 -11.57 -23.45
N ALA A 473 10.85 -10.70 -24.39
CA ALA A 473 10.55 -10.94 -25.80
C ALA A 473 11.61 -10.55 -26.82
N SER A 474 12.92 -10.56 -26.50
CA SER A 474 13.95 -10.31 -27.52
C SER A 474 15.10 -11.31 -27.57
N THR A 475 14.99 -12.49 -26.94
CA THR A 475 16.04 -13.51 -27.02
C THR A 475 15.77 -14.62 -28.06
N ALA A 476 14.74 -14.48 -28.91
CA ALA A 476 14.45 -15.50 -29.95
C ALA A 476 14.88 -15.11 -31.38
N SER A 477 15.55 -13.99 -31.64
CA SER A 477 15.91 -13.57 -32.99
C SER A 477 17.35 -13.10 -33.22
N THR A 478 18.32 -13.52 -32.40
CA THR A 478 19.73 -13.18 -32.65
C THR A 478 20.64 -14.42 -32.61
N VAL A 479 20.24 -15.50 -33.25
CA VAL A 479 21.16 -16.59 -33.60
C VAL A 479 20.90 -16.98 -35.09
N GLN A 480 21.29 -16.11 -35.98
CA GLN A 480 21.63 -16.49 -37.35
C GLN A 480 22.35 -15.32 -38.04
N SER A 481 23.67 -15.27 -37.88
CA SER A 481 24.61 -14.92 -38.93
C SER A 481 26.03 -14.89 -38.40
N ARG A 482 26.71 -16.01 -38.47
CA ARG A 482 28.13 -16.03 -38.76
C ARG A 482 28.42 -17.30 -39.55
N GLY A 483 28.56 -17.09 -40.86
CA GLY A 483 28.99 -18.10 -41.83
C GLY A 483 30.45 -18.46 -41.64
N GLY A 484 30.80 -19.66 -42.10
CA GLY A 484 32.15 -20.19 -42.17
C GLY A 484 32.13 -21.64 -42.56
N ASN A 485 31.90 -21.91 -43.80
CA ASN A 485 32.51 -22.83 -44.81
C ASN A 485 33.39 -23.94 -44.22
N THR A 486 33.11 -25.16 -44.57
CA THR A 486 33.77 -26.16 -45.36
C THR A 486 33.38 -27.58 -44.97
N GLY A 487 32.85 -28.35 -45.90
CA GLY A 487 33.42 -29.54 -46.45
C GLY A 487 32.85 -30.88 -45.99
N SER A 488 32.22 -31.52 -46.99
CA SER A 488 32.17 -32.94 -47.29
C SER A 488 31.21 -33.88 -46.54
N THR A 489 30.30 -34.35 -47.37
CA THR A 489 29.50 -35.58 -47.38
C THR A 489 30.33 -36.88 -47.26
N PRO A 490 29.81 -38.14 -47.23
CA PRO A 490 28.40 -38.53 -47.38
C PRO A 490 27.96 -39.82 -46.61
N ALA A 491 26.66 -40.10 -46.81
CA ALA A 491 26.07 -41.47 -46.92
C ALA A 491 25.73 -42.24 -45.65
N THR A 492 24.63 -42.75 -45.48
CA THR A 492 23.69 -43.65 -46.09
C THR A 492 22.86 -44.38 -45.04
N ASN A 493 21.59 -44.52 -45.37
CA ASN A 493 20.71 -45.69 -45.18
C ASN A 493 19.97 -45.81 -43.87
N VAL A 494 18.73 -45.81 -43.97
CA VAL A 494 17.63 -46.63 -44.45
C VAL A 494 16.80 -47.24 -43.34
N ALA A 495 15.51 -47.06 -43.51
CA ALA A 495 14.37 -47.95 -43.20
C ALA A 495 13.95 -48.10 -41.75
N ASP A 496 12.81 -48.27 -41.42
CA ASP A 496 11.51 -48.56 -42.08
C ASP A 496 10.40 -48.61 -41.02
N ARG A 497 9.19 -48.20 -41.44
CA ARG A 497 7.90 -48.79 -41.12
C ARG A 497 7.33 -48.78 -39.72
N GLN A 498 6.21 -48.28 -39.70
CA GLN A 498 4.79 -48.70 -39.92
C GLN A 498 4.00 -48.55 -38.63
N ASP A 499 2.97 -47.81 -38.74
CA ASP A 499 1.51 -48.09 -38.83
C ASP A 499 0.91 -48.48 -37.47
N THR A 500 -0.21 -48.01 -37.07
CA THR A 500 -1.55 -47.99 -37.66
C THR A 500 -2.56 -47.42 -36.67
N THR A 501 -3.48 -46.63 -37.17
CA THR A 501 -4.95 -46.69 -37.06
C THR A 501 -5.59 -46.22 -35.75
N SER A 502 -6.37 -45.16 -35.79
CA SER A 502 -7.73 -44.99 -36.29
C SER A 502 -8.82 -45.55 -35.39
N THR A 503 -9.70 -44.71 -34.99
CA THR A 503 -11.17 -44.78 -35.06
C THR A 503 -11.77 -43.84 -34.02
N ARG A 504 -12.43 -42.75 -34.31
CA ARG A 504 -13.75 -42.47 -34.88
C ARG A 504 -14.94 -43.19 -34.20
N ALA A 505 -15.83 -42.39 -33.65
CA ALA A 505 -17.29 -42.45 -33.71
C ALA A 505 -17.85 -41.61 -32.55
N SER A 506 -18.50 -40.51 -32.67
CA SER A 506 -19.77 -40.13 -33.36
C SER A 506 -21.03 -40.62 -32.64
N LEU A 507 -21.85 -39.56 -32.40
CA LEU A 507 -23.33 -39.54 -32.41
C LEU A 507 -24.01 -40.15 -31.18
N SER A 508 -25.09 -39.64 -30.60
CA SER A 508 -26.19 -38.79 -31.02
C SER A 508 -27.09 -38.57 -29.81
N SER A 509 -27.64 -37.38 -29.58
CA SER A 509 -28.99 -36.99 -29.93
C SER A 509 -30.15 -37.42 -29.03
N SER A 510 -30.85 -36.38 -28.62
CA SER A 510 -32.30 -36.21 -28.51
C SER A 510 -32.97 -36.67 -27.22
N LYS A 511 -33.77 -35.87 -26.62
CA LYS A 511 -35.03 -35.22 -26.83
C LYS A 511 -35.72 -34.97 -25.48
N GLU A 512 -36.18 -33.79 -25.30
CA GLU A 512 -37.56 -33.35 -24.97
C GLU A 512 -38.34 -34.12 -23.88
N LEU A 513 -38.94 -33.43 -22.90
CA LEU A 513 -40.15 -32.65 -22.92
C LEU A 513 -40.56 -32.18 -21.54
N ASP A 514 -40.93 -30.91 -21.50
CA ASP A 514 -42.16 -30.33 -20.93
C ASP A 514 -42.49 -30.42 -19.45
N GLY A 515 -42.88 -29.24 -18.95
CA GLY A 515 -44.07 -29.12 -18.14
C GLY A 515 -43.99 -28.19 -16.92
N SER A 516 -44.34 -26.93 -17.15
CA SER A 516 -45.21 -26.07 -16.32
C SER A 516 -44.89 -25.75 -14.86
N SER A 517 -44.71 -24.45 -14.67
CA SER A 517 -45.04 -23.70 -13.43
C SER A 517 -46.55 -23.85 -13.06
N PRO A 518 -47.11 -23.46 -11.90
CA PRO A 518 -46.86 -22.17 -11.24
C PRO A 518 -46.99 -22.12 -9.69
N ALA A 519 -46.48 -20.99 -9.16
CA ALA A 519 -47.14 -20.11 -8.17
C ALA A 519 -47.19 -20.48 -6.67
N SER A 520 -46.72 -19.51 -5.95
CA SER A 520 -47.31 -18.78 -4.81
C SER A 520 -46.99 -19.21 -3.38
N SER A 521 -46.40 -18.22 -2.74
CA SER A 521 -46.81 -17.64 -1.45
C SER A 521 -46.41 -18.26 -0.12
N SER A 522 -45.62 -17.46 0.61
CA SER A 522 -45.95 -16.96 1.95
C SER A 522 -45.38 -17.66 3.20
N LEU A 523 -44.67 -16.79 3.97
CA LEU A 523 -44.74 -16.67 5.44
C LEU A 523 -43.92 -17.57 6.32
N LEU A 524 -43.06 -16.92 7.08
CA LEU A 524 -42.46 -17.19 8.38
C LEU A 524 -43.52 -17.69 9.42
N PRO A 525 -43.20 -18.29 10.55
CA PRO A 525 -42.29 -17.86 11.60
C PRO A 525 -41.61 -18.95 12.51
N VAL A 526 -40.49 -18.49 13.16
CA VAL A 526 -40.04 -18.65 14.56
C VAL A 526 -40.50 -19.93 15.37
N ARG A 527 -39.49 -20.66 15.93
CA ARG A 527 -39.29 -20.92 17.38
C ARG A 527 -38.25 -22.00 17.68
N THR A 528 -37.24 -21.56 18.46
CA THR A 528 -36.64 -22.19 19.66
C THR A 528 -36.98 -23.65 20.01
N ALA A 529 -35.95 -24.44 20.28
CA ALA A 529 -35.79 -25.17 21.55
C ALA A 529 -34.48 -25.96 21.64
N SER A 530 -33.89 -25.90 22.80
CA SER A 530 -32.78 -26.64 23.37
C SER A 530 -33.00 -28.14 23.42
N ALA A 531 -31.92 -28.92 23.27
CA ALA A 531 -31.77 -30.16 24.02
C ALA A 531 -30.30 -30.59 24.05
N THR A 532 -29.79 -30.67 25.24
CA THR A 532 -28.60 -31.35 25.75
C THR A 532 -28.64 -32.87 25.47
N ALA A 533 -27.48 -33.44 25.11
CA ALA A 533 -27.12 -34.80 25.43
C ALA A 533 -25.61 -35.00 25.40
N THR A 534 -25.06 -35.20 26.57
CA THR A 534 -23.79 -35.85 26.90
C THR A 534 -23.74 -37.30 26.35
N VAL A 535 -22.57 -37.80 25.95
CA VAL A 535 -21.91 -39.05 26.31
C VAL A 535 -20.50 -39.19 25.72
N ALA A 536 -19.53 -39.26 26.58
CA ALA A 536 -18.32 -40.11 26.74
C ALA A 536 -17.45 -40.55 25.55
N SER A 537 -16.21 -40.07 25.65
CA SER A 537 -14.89 -40.73 25.58
C SER A 537 -14.59 -41.84 24.57
N SER A 538 -13.56 -41.57 23.76
CA SER A 538 -12.40 -42.47 23.69
C SER A 538 -11.16 -41.75 23.12
N VAL A 539 -10.09 -41.81 23.86
CA VAL A 539 -8.73 -41.33 23.60
C VAL A 539 -8.12 -42.16 22.47
N ARG A 540 -7.64 -41.48 21.43
CA ARG A 540 -6.54 -41.98 20.59
C ARG A 540 -5.59 -40.83 20.30
N ARG A 541 -4.37 -40.95 20.81
CA ARG A 541 -3.18 -40.16 20.52
C ARG A 541 -2.79 -40.35 19.06
N PRO A 542 -2.50 -39.30 18.31
CA PRO A 542 -1.73 -39.42 17.06
C PRO A 542 -0.22 -39.27 17.35
N PRO A 543 0.63 -39.88 16.48
CA PRO A 543 2.06 -39.95 16.68
C PRO A 543 2.74 -38.62 16.34
N THR A 544 3.78 -38.34 17.10
CA THR A 544 4.74 -37.24 16.88
C THR A 544 5.40 -37.32 15.50
N PRO A 545 5.48 -36.21 14.73
CA PRO A 545 6.35 -36.15 13.57
C PRO A 545 7.78 -35.73 14.01
N ALA A 546 8.74 -36.52 13.50
CA ALA A 546 10.14 -36.30 13.61
C ALA A 546 10.55 -34.92 13.05
N MET A 547 11.46 -34.25 13.76
CA MET A 547 12.17 -33.06 13.29
C MET A 547 12.91 -33.37 11.99
N ALA A 548 12.42 -32.79 10.90
CA ALA A 548 13.20 -32.63 9.67
C ALA A 548 13.91 -31.29 9.76
N THR A 549 15.22 -31.34 9.89
CA THR A 549 16.14 -30.22 9.71
C THR A 549 15.88 -29.60 8.33
N ALA A 550 15.11 -28.51 8.27
CA ALA A 550 14.99 -27.69 7.10
C ALA A 550 16.31 -26.94 6.88
N ARG A 551 17.03 -27.35 5.84
CA ARG A 551 18.09 -26.53 5.24
C ARG A 551 17.46 -25.18 4.87
N VAL A 552 17.99 -24.12 5.49
CA VAL A 552 17.78 -22.74 5.06
C VAL A 552 18.33 -22.61 3.65
N THR A 553 17.47 -22.76 2.66
CA THR A 553 17.75 -22.27 1.30
C THR A 553 17.55 -20.77 1.35
N SER A 554 18.63 -20.04 1.10
CA SER A 554 18.64 -18.61 0.88
C SER A 554 17.47 -18.20 -0.03
N ASN A 555 16.46 -17.53 0.54
CA ASN A 555 15.46 -16.83 -0.23
C ASN A 555 16.16 -15.74 -1.04
N CYS A 556 16.28 -16.01 -2.34
CA CYS A 556 16.37 -14.98 -3.35
C CYS A 556 15.18 -14.02 -3.12
N ALA A 557 15.45 -12.74 -2.90
CA ALA A 557 14.45 -11.73 -2.72
C ALA A 557 13.37 -11.90 -3.79
N GLN A 558 12.16 -12.29 -3.37
CA GLN A 558 10.98 -12.19 -4.22
C GLN A 558 10.80 -10.69 -4.46
N GLN A 559 11.14 -10.23 -5.66
CA GLN A 559 10.72 -8.92 -6.12
C GLN A 559 9.19 -8.92 -6.03
N SER A 560 8.65 -8.09 -5.15
CA SER A 560 7.21 -7.84 -5.09
C SER A 560 6.82 -7.22 -6.43
N ASP A 561 6.14 -8.00 -7.26
CA ASP A 561 5.67 -7.54 -8.56
C ASP A 561 4.31 -6.84 -8.37
N LEU A 562 4.05 -5.79 -9.16
CA LEU A 562 2.75 -5.12 -9.15
C LEU A 562 1.65 -6.10 -9.60
N ASP A 563 0.59 -6.21 -8.82
CA ASP A 563 -0.62 -6.94 -9.25
C ASP A 563 -1.37 -6.15 -10.32
N TYR A 564 -1.00 -6.41 -11.58
CA TYR A 564 -1.63 -5.76 -12.74
C TYR A 564 -3.12 -6.09 -12.86
N ALA A 565 -3.54 -7.32 -12.47
CA ALA A 565 -4.94 -7.74 -12.54
C ALA A 565 -5.81 -6.93 -11.59
N ALA A 566 -5.42 -6.87 -10.33
CA ALA A 566 -6.12 -6.10 -9.31
C ALA A 566 -6.10 -4.59 -9.64
N ALA A 567 -4.96 -4.05 -10.13
CA ALA A 567 -4.85 -2.66 -10.53
C ALA A 567 -5.79 -2.31 -11.69
N VAL A 568 -5.81 -3.12 -12.76
CA VAL A 568 -6.72 -2.92 -13.90
C VAL A 568 -8.18 -3.00 -13.46
N SER A 569 -8.54 -3.96 -12.61
CA SER A 569 -9.90 -4.12 -12.07
C SER A 569 -10.33 -2.91 -11.25
N SER A 570 -9.49 -2.44 -10.32
CA SER A 570 -9.76 -1.25 -9.49
C SER A 570 -9.92 0.00 -10.34
N LEU A 571 -9.06 0.21 -11.33
CA LEU A 571 -9.12 1.36 -12.24
C LEU A 571 -10.37 1.32 -13.13
N THR A 572 -10.78 0.13 -13.60
CA THR A 572 -11.98 -0.05 -14.42
C THR A 572 -13.26 0.33 -13.67
N LEU A 573 -13.33 0.02 -12.37
CA LEU A 573 -14.47 0.42 -11.54
C LEU A 573 -14.59 1.95 -11.41
N LEU A 574 -13.48 2.67 -11.46
CA LEU A 574 -13.46 4.13 -11.36
C LEU A 574 -13.97 4.86 -12.63
N PHE A 575 -14.19 4.16 -13.75
CA PHE A 575 -14.85 4.75 -14.93
C PHE A 575 -16.30 5.15 -14.67
N LEU A 576 -16.92 4.60 -13.62
CA LEU A 576 -18.29 4.94 -13.21
C LEU A 576 -18.34 6.05 -12.14
N ASN A 577 -17.19 6.60 -11.77
CA ASN A 577 -17.13 7.68 -10.77
C ASN A 577 -17.77 8.96 -11.29
N ASP A 578 -18.47 9.70 -10.41
CA ASP A 578 -19.19 10.92 -10.77
C ASP A 578 -18.24 12.05 -11.24
N HIS A 579 -17.01 12.10 -10.71
CA HIS A 579 -16.05 13.14 -11.03
C HIS A 579 -15.25 12.84 -12.30
N GLU A 580 -15.28 13.78 -13.24
CA GLU A 580 -14.50 13.71 -14.50
C GLU A 580 -13.01 13.50 -14.22
N ALA A 581 -12.44 14.26 -13.28
CA ALA A 581 -11.00 14.19 -12.94
C ALA A 581 -10.58 12.77 -12.52
N THR A 582 -11.41 12.06 -11.76
CA THR A 582 -11.18 10.68 -11.34
C THR A 582 -11.18 9.73 -12.54
N ARG A 583 -12.15 9.85 -13.45
CA ARG A 583 -12.24 9.01 -14.65
C ARG A 583 -11.04 9.23 -15.58
N VAL A 584 -10.63 10.48 -15.77
CA VAL A 584 -9.43 10.86 -16.56
C VAL A 584 -8.16 10.31 -15.94
N ALA A 585 -8.02 10.39 -14.61
CA ALA A 585 -6.88 9.85 -13.88
C ALA A 585 -6.80 8.32 -14.01
N ALA A 586 -7.92 7.62 -13.87
CA ALA A 586 -7.98 6.16 -14.02
C ALA A 586 -7.54 5.71 -15.44
N LEU A 587 -8.03 6.37 -16.49
CA LEU A 587 -7.58 6.10 -17.86
C LEU A 587 -6.10 6.42 -18.07
N SER A 588 -5.59 7.49 -17.46
CA SER A 588 -4.17 7.86 -17.55
C SER A 588 -3.27 6.81 -16.90
N TRP A 589 -3.70 6.23 -15.79
CA TRP A 589 -3.04 5.09 -15.15
C TRP A 589 -3.02 3.85 -16.05
N LEU A 590 -4.15 3.50 -16.68
CA LEU A 590 -4.20 2.36 -17.61
C LEU A 590 -3.31 2.57 -18.83
N ILE A 591 -3.24 3.78 -19.38
CA ILE A 591 -2.32 4.13 -20.48
C ILE A 591 -0.88 3.88 -20.04
N MET A 592 -0.52 4.29 -18.82
CA MET A 592 0.83 4.11 -18.29
C MET A 592 1.13 2.64 -18.04
N LEU A 593 0.23 1.90 -17.38
CA LEU A 593 0.39 0.46 -17.12
C LEU A 593 0.51 -0.35 -18.42
N HIS A 594 -0.31 -0.03 -19.42
CA HIS A 594 -0.24 -0.68 -20.73
C HIS A 594 1.08 -0.38 -21.46
N ARG A 595 1.66 0.81 -21.33
CA ARG A 595 3.01 1.10 -21.85
C ARG A 595 4.08 0.25 -21.20
N LYS A 596 3.93 0.04 -19.90
CA LYS A 596 4.90 -0.69 -19.07
C LYS A 596 4.86 -2.19 -19.33
N ALA A 597 3.68 -2.79 -19.31
CA ALA A 597 3.47 -4.22 -19.44
C ALA A 597 2.26 -4.54 -20.35
N PRO A 598 2.39 -4.36 -21.70
CA PRO A 598 1.27 -4.51 -22.63
C PRO A 598 0.59 -5.87 -22.52
N ARG A 599 1.38 -6.95 -22.44
CA ARG A 599 0.87 -8.33 -22.39
C ARG A 599 0.11 -8.62 -21.09
N LYS A 600 0.65 -8.15 -19.94
CA LYS A 600 0.01 -8.35 -18.63
C LYS A 600 -1.33 -7.61 -18.57
N VAL A 601 -1.41 -6.38 -19.09
CA VAL A 601 -2.66 -5.59 -19.09
C VAL A 601 -3.68 -6.19 -20.06
N LEU A 602 -3.26 -6.67 -21.23
CA LEU A 602 -4.15 -7.29 -22.22
C LEU A 602 -4.68 -8.66 -21.79
N ALA A 603 -3.99 -9.37 -20.91
CA ALA A 603 -4.47 -10.66 -20.38
C ALA A 603 -5.79 -10.54 -19.58
N PHE A 604 -6.13 -9.34 -19.09
CA PHE A 604 -7.33 -9.07 -18.29
C PHE A 604 -8.42 -8.33 -19.06
N ASN A 605 -8.46 -8.49 -20.39
CA ASN A 605 -9.23 -7.65 -21.30
C ASN A 605 -10.74 -7.92 -21.30
N ASP A 606 -11.20 -9.08 -20.83
CA ASP A 606 -12.60 -9.51 -20.96
C ASP A 606 -13.61 -8.61 -20.23
N GLY A 607 -13.20 -7.98 -19.11
CA GLY A 607 -14.05 -7.03 -18.36
C GLY A 607 -13.78 -5.55 -18.69
N THR A 608 -12.52 -5.23 -19.01
CA THR A 608 -12.08 -3.84 -19.20
C THR A 608 -12.47 -3.28 -20.54
N PHE A 609 -12.44 -4.08 -21.61
CA PHE A 609 -12.74 -3.64 -22.95
C PHE A 609 -14.20 -3.17 -23.14
N PRO A 610 -15.23 -3.91 -22.69
CA PRO A 610 -16.62 -3.40 -22.71
C PRO A 610 -16.82 -2.12 -21.91
N ALA A 611 -16.08 -1.96 -20.79
CA ALA A 611 -16.13 -0.75 -19.99
C ALA A 611 -15.53 0.44 -20.75
N LEU A 612 -14.41 0.27 -21.44
CA LEU A 612 -13.79 1.29 -22.30
C LEU A 612 -14.73 1.71 -23.43
N LEU A 613 -15.37 0.76 -24.13
CA LEU A 613 -16.36 1.09 -25.14
C LEU A 613 -17.52 1.93 -24.60
N LYS A 614 -17.95 1.65 -23.36
CA LYS A 614 -19.01 2.43 -22.71
C LYS A 614 -18.54 3.85 -22.34
N THR A 615 -17.27 4.05 -22.01
CA THR A 615 -16.72 5.39 -21.70
C THR A 615 -16.64 6.29 -22.91
N LEU A 616 -16.74 5.78 -24.15
CA LEU A 616 -16.90 6.59 -25.37
C LEU A 616 -18.20 7.42 -25.37
N SER A 617 -19.21 6.99 -24.60
CA SER A 617 -20.47 7.73 -24.38
C SER A 617 -20.42 8.70 -23.18
N ASP A 618 -19.26 8.89 -22.54
CA ASP A 618 -19.07 9.77 -21.39
C ASP A 618 -19.42 11.24 -21.73
N PRO A 619 -20.12 11.99 -20.86
CA PRO A 619 -20.43 13.39 -21.12
C PRO A 619 -19.21 14.28 -21.27
N ALA A 620 -18.06 13.95 -20.64
CA ALA A 620 -16.85 14.74 -20.69
C ALA A 620 -15.95 14.35 -21.88
N GLU A 621 -15.59 15.34 -22.70
CA GLU A 621 -14.73 15.13 -23.88
C GLU A 621 -13.32 14.67 -23.50
N ALA A 622 -12.78 15.14 -22.36
CA ALA A 622 -11.48 14.73 -21.86
C ALA A 622 -11.38 13.24 -21.56
N VAL A 623 -12.47 12.64 -21.01
CA VAL A 623 -12.57 11.20 -20.73
C VAL A 623 -12.54 10.43 -22.06
N VAL A 624 -13.38 10.82 -23.03
CA VAL A 624 -13.44 10.18 -24.35
C VAL A 624 -12.10 10.25 -25.08
N THR A 625 -11.41 11.39 -25.01
CA THR A 625 -10.10 11.58 -25.63
C THR A 625 -9.04 10.67 -25.02
N LYS A 626 -9.02 10.50 -23.68
CA LYS A 626 -8.11 9.60 -22.99
C LYS A 626 -8.42 8.13 -23.27
N ASP A 627 -9.69 7.78 -23.31
CA ASP A 627 -10.14 6.44 -23.66
C ASP A 627 -9.71 6.05 -25.08
N LEU A 628 -9.95 6.92 -26.07
CA LEU A 628 -9.48 6.72 -27.44
C LEU A 628 -7.97 6.61 -27.55
N GLN A 629 -7.23 7.35 -26.72
CA GLN A 629 -5.78 7.22 -26.64
C GLN A 629 -5.36 5.84 -26.15
N LEU A 630 -6.04 5.29 -25.12
CA LEU A 630 -5.80 3.96 -24.61
C LEU A 630 -6.15 2.88 -25.64
N LEU A 631 -7.36 2.94 -26.22
CA LEU A 631 -7.83 2.01 -27.26
C LEU A 631 -6.89 2.00 -28.47
N SER A 632 -6.41 3.17 -28.88
CA SER A 632 -5.42 3.29 -29.96
C SER A 632 -4.09 2.66 -29.61
N GLN A 633 -3.63 2.83 -28.35
CA GLN A 633 -2.38 2.24 -27.89
C GLN A 633 -2.48 0.71 -27.82
N ILE A 634 -3.61 0.17 -27.37
CA ILE A 634 -3.90 -1.27 -27.37
C ILE A 634 -3.92 -1.80 -28.80
N SER A 635 -4.65 -1.14 -29.69
CA SER A 635 -4.81 -1.57 -31.10
C SER A 635 -3.52 -1.51 -31.90
N ARG A 636 -2.57 -0.61 -31.55
CA ARG A 636 -1.26 -0.51 -32.20
C ARG A 636 -0.38 -1.72 -31.89
N ASN A 637 -0.51 -2.27 -30.68
CA ASN A 637 0.33 -3.36 -30.19
C ASN A 637 -0.32 -4.74 -30.34
N SER A 638 -1.54 -4.81 -30.87
CA SER A 638 -2.33 -6.05 -31.01
C SER A 638 -2.29 -6.59 -32.42
N GLU A 639 -2.61 -7.88 -32.57
CA GLU A 639 -2.77 -8.59 -33.85
C GLU A 639 -3.95 -8.04 -34.66
N ASP A 640 -3.96 -8.33 -35.99
CA ASP A 640 -4.99 -7.82 -36.91
C ASP A 640 -6.41 -8.27 -36.56
N ASP A 641 -6.55 -9.46 -35.97
CA ASP A 641 -7.86 -9.98 -35.55
C ASP A 641 -8.44 -9.17 -34.38
N TYR A 642 -7.60 -8.74 -33.43
CA TYR A 642 -8.03 -7.88 -32.33
C TYR A 642 -8.51 -6.51 -32.83
N PHE A 643 -7.76 -5.92 -33.78
CA PHE A 643 -8.12 -4.65 -34.36
C PHE A 643 -9.47 -4.74 -35.13
N SER A 644 -9.66 -5.83 -35.87
CA SER A 644 -10.92 -6.07 -36.61
C SER A 644 -12.09 -6.25 -35.65
N ASN A 645 -11.93 -6.99 -34.57
CA ASN A 645 -12.94 -7.13 -33.50
C ASN A 645 -13.26 -5.80 -32.82
N PHE A 646 -12.24 -4.97 -32.57
CA PHE A 646 -12.46 -3.63 -32.03
C PHE A 646 -13.32 -2.77 -32.97
N MET A 647 -13.06 -2.77 -34.28
CA MET A 647 -13.87 -2.02 -35.26
C MET A 647 -15.30 -2.55 -35.36
N VAL A 648 -15.52 -3.87 -35.27
CA VAL A 648 -16.86 -4.47 -35.24
C VAL A 648 -17.60 -4.03 -33.99
N ASN A 649 -16.99 -4.10 -32.81
CA ASN A 649 -17.62 -3.67 -31.56
C ASN A 649 -17.92 -2.17 -31.55
N LEU A 650 -17.04 -1.34 -32.13
CA LEU A 650 -17.28 0.10 -32.28
C LEU A 650 -18.49 0.38 -33.19
N LEU A 651 -18.62 -0.35 -34.32
CA LEU A 651 -19.79 -0.22 -35.19
C LEU A 651 -21.05 -0.68 -34.48
N GLN A 652 -21.00 -1.77 -33.71
CA GLN A 652 -22.15 -2.25 -32.93
C GLN A 652 -22.55 -1.23 -31.84
N LEU A 653 -21.58 -0.56 -31.22
CA LEU A 653 -21.86 0.53 -30.28
C LEU A 653 -22.60 1.69 -30.97
N PHE A 654 -22.11 2.11 -32.15
CA PHE A 654 -22.76 3.16 -32.95
C PHE A 654 -24.16 2.76 -33.47
N SER A 655 -24.36 1.49 -33.81
CA SER A 655 -25.68 0.97 -34.19
C SER A 655 -26.68 0.98 -33.02
N THR A 656 -26.19 0.64 -31.84
CA THR A 656 -26.99 0.63 -30.58
C THR A 656 -27.25 2.04 -30.05
N ASP A 657 -26.26 2.92 -30.06
CA ASP A 657 -26.37 4.31 -29.63
C ASP A 657 -26.17 5.27 -30.81
N ARG A 658 -27.25 5.48 -31.58
CA ARG A 658 -27.22 6.39 -32.73
C ARG A 658 -26.97 7.84 -32.36
N LYS A 659 -27.34 8.26 -31.12
CA LYS A 659 -27.07 9.61 -30.64
C LYS A 659 -25.56 9.82 -30.43
N LEU A 660 -24.85 8.81 -29.95
CA LEU A 660 -23.41 8.85 -29.86
C LEU A 660 -22.75 9.05 -31.24
N LEU A 661 -23.24 8.32 -32.24
CA LEU A 661 -22.74 8.45 -33.60
C LEU A 661 -23.00 9.88 -34.17
N GLU A 662 -24.19 10.43 -33.99
CA GLU A 662 -24.52 11.77 -34.46
C GLU A 662 -23.71 12.87 -33.78
N ILE A 663 -23.55 12.81 -32.45
CA ILE A 663 -22.90 13.87 -31.68
C ILE A 663 -21.38 13.74 -31.71
N ARG A 664 -20.85 12.52 -31.60
CA ARG A 664 -19.42 12.26 -31.37
C ARG A 664 -18.75 11.34 -32.36
N GLY A 665 -19.52 10.69 -33.24
CA GLY A 665 -18.94 9.74 -34.20
C GLY A 665 -17.80 10.35 -35.02
N ASN A 666 -17.94 11.58 -35.45
CA ASN A 666 -16.87 12.31 -36.16
C ASN A 666 -15.62 12.52 -35.31
N LEU A 667 -15.76 12.91 -34.03
CA LEU A 667 -14.64 13.10 -33.10
C LEU A 667 -13.91 11.76 -32.87
N ILE A 668 -14.66 10.70 -32.60
CA ILE A 668 -14.10 9.37 -32.31
C ILE A 668 -13.28 8.86 -33.49
N ILE A 669 -13.85 8.89 -34.71
CA ILE A 669 -13.18 8.42 -35.93
C ILE A 669 -11.94 9.26 -36.22
N ARG A 670 -11.97 10.58 -36.04
CA ARG A 670 -10.84 11.47 -36.27
C ARG A 670 -9.72 11.20 -35.28
N GLN A 671 -10.03 11.06 -33.97
CA GLN A 671 -9.02 10.74 -32.96
C GLN A 671 -8.35 9.37 -33.20
N LEU A 672 -9.14 8.39 -33.65
CA LEU A 672 -8.58 7.11 -34.05
C LEU A 672 -7.64 7.26 -35.26
N CYS A 673 -7.99 8.08 -36.25
CA CYS A 673 -7.17 8.34 -37.44
C CYS A 673 -5.88 9.12 -37.12
N VAL A 674 -5.86 9.94 -36.07
CA VAL A 674 -4.65 10.61 -35.57
C VAL A 674 -3.70 9.59 -34.92
N SER A 675 -4.25 8.62 -34.23
CA SER A 675 -3.48 7.69 -33.39
C SER A 675 -3.06 6.42 -34.12
N LEU A 676 -3.84 5.99 -35.14
CA LEU A 676 -3.66 4.75 -35.89
C LEU A 676 -3.56 5.05 -37.40
N SER A 677 -3.25 4.02 -38.22
CA SER A 677 -3.20 4.18 -39.67
C SER A 677 -4.62 4.47 -40.21
N PRO A 678 -4.86 5.64 -40.82
CA PRO A 678 -6.17 6.00 -41.36
C PRO A 678 -6.65 5.01 -42.41
N GLU A 679 -5.76 4.50 -43.23
CA GLU A 679 -6.09 3.52 -44.27
C GLU A 679 -6.61 2.23 -43.67
N ARG A 680 -5.91 1.69 -42.63
CA ARG A 680 -6.33 0.47 -41.96
C ARG A 680 -7.72 0.63 -41.35
N ILE A 681 -8.00 1.78 -40.73
CA ILE A 681 -9.32 2.10 -40.16
C ILE A 681 -10.38 2.11 -41.25
N TYR A 682 -10.18 2.91 -42.31
CA TYR A 682 -11.16 3.06 -43.38
C TYR A 682 -11.41 1.75 -44.13
N ARG A 683 -10.36 0.96 -44.40
CA ARG A 683 -10.46 -0.33 -45.05
C ARG A 683 -11.23 -1.35 -44.20
N THR A 684 -10.94 -1.41 -42.90
CA THR A 684 -11.62 -2.35 -42.00
C THR A 684 -13.08 -1.94 -41.78
N LEU A 685 -13.37 -0.64 -41.53
CA LEU A 685 -14.74 -0.16 -41.41
C LEU A 685 -15.53 -0.39 -42.69
N ALA A 686 -14.96 -0.14 -43.88
CA ALA A 686 -15.62 -0.39 -45.12
C ALA A 686 -16.00 -1.89 -45.31
N ASN A 687 -15.08 -2.82 -44.99
CA ASN A 687 -15.35 -4.23 -45.01
C ASN A 687 -16.41 -4.69 -43.99
N CYS A 688 -16.54 -4.03 -42.89
CA CYS A 688 -17.57 -4.31 -41.89
C CYS A 688 -18.93 -3.75 -42.34
N ILE A 689 -18.97 -2.50 -42.86
CA ILE A 689 -20.19 -1.87 -43.37
C ILE A 689 -20.74 -2.62 -44.62
N GLU A 690 -19.87 -3.16 -45.45
CA GLU A 690 -20.32 -3.99 -46.62
C GLU A 690 -21.15 -5.20 -46.17
N LYS A 691 -20.99 -5.67 -44.91
CA LYS A 691 -21.71 -6.82 -44.36
C LYS A 691 -22.86 -6.43 -43.45
N GLU A 692 -23.13 -5.12 -43.29
CA GLU A 692 -24.17 -4.61 -42.41
C GLU A 692 -25.54 -4.83 -43.00
N GLU A 693 -26.46 -5.36 -42.22
CA GLU A 693 -27.85 -5.62 -42.64
C GLU A 693 -28.77 -4.37 -42.54
N ASP A 694 -28.44 -3.47 -41.61
CA ASP A 694 -29.18 -2.21 -41.42
C ASP A 694 -28.69 -1.15 -42.44
N VAL A 695 -29.40 -1.05 -43.54
CA VAL A 695 -29.11 -0.12 -44.64
C VAL A 695 -29.14 1.35 -44.20
N GLU A 696 -30.03 1.69 -43.27
CA GLU A 696 -30.12 3.06 -42.76
C GLU A 696 -28.90 3.42 -41.91
N PHE A 697 -28.52 2.53 -41.01
CA PHE A 697 -27.31 2.69 -40.24
C PHE A 697 -26.07 2.76 -41.11
N ALA A 698 -25.95 1.84 -42.08
CA ALA A 698 -24.83 1.83 -43.02
C ALA A 698 -24.74 3.15 -43.81
N SER A 699 -25.86 3.72 -44.24
CA SER A 699 -25.90 5.00 -44.93
C SER A 699 -25.44 6.18 -44.04
N ILE A 700 -25.90 6.23 -42.78
CA ILE A 700 -25.45 7.25 -41.81
C ILE A 700 -23.95 7.12 -41.52
N MET A 701 -23.48 5.90 -41.33
CA MET A 701 -22.06 5.64 -41.03
C MET A 701 -21.17 6.02 -42.22
N VAL A 702 -21.55 5.68 -43.42
CA VAL A 702 -20.85 6.08 -44.66
C VAL A 702 -20.85 7.60 -44.80
N GLN A 703 -21.95 8.30 -44.49
CA GLN A 703 -21.98 9.76 -44.50
C GLN A 703 -20.99 10.38 -43.51
N ASN A 704 -20.90 9.84 -42.29
CA ASN A 704 -19.93 10.30 -41.30
C ASN A 704 -18.48 10.06 -41.73
N LEU A 705 -18.18 8.87 -42.26
CA LEU A 705 -16.85 8.55 -42.80
C LEU A 705 -16.48 9.48 -43.97
N ASN A 706 -17.43 9.72 -44.86
CA ASN A 706 -17.23 10.60 -46.00
C ASN A 706 -17.00 12.05 -45.59
N ASN A 707 -17.75 12.58 -44.61
CA ASN A 707 -17.56 13.92 -44.06
C ASN A 707 -16.13 14.06 -43.47
N ASN A 708 -15.70 13.08 -42.67
CA ASN A 708 -14.34 13.06 -42.15
C ASN A 708 -13.31 12.99 -43.27
N LEU A 709 -13.52 12.12 -44.25
CA LEU A 709 -12.62 11.97 -45.38
C LEU A 709 -12.41 13.28 -46.12
N LEU A 710 -13.44 14.08 -46.26
CA LEU A 710 -13.40 15.36 -46.97
C LEU A 710 -12.81 16.50 -46.14
N THR A 711 -13.20 16.59 -44.86
CA THR A 711 -12.93 17.77 -44.01
C THR A 711 -11.71 17.64 -43.10
N ALA A 712 -11.37 16.41 -42.67
CA ALA A 712 -10.33 16.22 -41.68
C ALA A 712 -8.93 16.44 -42.28
N PRO A 713 -8.11 17.35 -41.72
CA PRO A 713 -6.76 17.62 -42.19
C PRO A 713 -5.82 16.40 -42.03
N GLU A 714 -6.03 15.59 -40.99
CA GLU A 714 -5.27 14.37 -40.71
C GLU A 714 -5.42 13.27 -41.79
N LEU A 715 -6.45 13.37 -42.66
CA LEU A 715 -6.70 12.46 -43.76
C LEU A 715 -6.16 12.97 -45.13
N ALA A 716 -5.32 14.01 -45.11
CA ALA A 716 -4.78 14.58 -46.33
C ALA A 716 -3.97 13.56 -47.18
N ASP A 717 -3.20 12.71 -46.52
CA ASP A 717 -2.40 11.70 -47.23
C ASP A 717 -3.29 10.56 -47.75
N LEU A 718 -4.38 10.21 -47.07
CA LEU A 718 -5.35 9.26 -47.55
C LEU A 718 -6.07 9.77 -48.82
N ARG A 719 -6.44 11.07 -48.84
CA ARG A 719 -7.00 11.73 -50.04
C ARG A 719 -6.02 11.70 -51.21
N LYS A 720 -4.71 11.99 -51.00
CA LYS A 720 -3.69 11.89 -52.04
C LYS A 720 -3.59 10.49 -52.61
N ARG A 721 -3.67 9.46 -51.74
CA ARG A 721 -3.60 8.06 -52.15
C ARG A 721 -4.81 7.65 -52.98
N LEU A 722 -6.02 8.07 -52.63
CA LEU A 722 -7.26 7.82 -53.38
C LEU A 722 -7.21 8.43 -54.79
N ARG A 723 -6.48 9.52 -55.00
CA ARG A 723 -6.32 10.14 -56.32
C ARG A 723 -5.34 9.35 -57.26
N ASN A 724 -4.56 8.45 -56.66
CA ASN A 724 -3.61 7.67 -57.46
C ASN A 724 -4.20 6.29 -57.87
N LEU A 725 -5.14 6.31 -58.78
CA LEU A 725 -5.78 5.08 -59.31
C LEU A 725 -4.91 4.35 -60.32
N GLU A 726 -3.71 4.85 -60.67
CA GLU A 726 -2.79 4.14 -61.57
C GLU A 726 -2.14 2.94 -60.89
N THR A 727 -2.03 2.98 -59.55
CA THR A 727 -1.45 1.89 -58.77
C THR A 727 -2.51 0.82 -58.43
N LYS A 728 -2.12 -0.45 -58.47
CA LYS A 728 -3.01 -1.57 -58.09
C LYS A 728 -3.50 -1.43 -56.65
N ASP A 729 -2.71 -0.88 -55.76
CA ASP A 729 -3.02 -0.69 -54.35
C ASP A 729 -4.04 0.47 -54.16
N GLY A 730 -3.89 1.58 -54.91
CA GLY A 730 -4.89 2.65 -54.93
C GLY A 730 -6.24 2.19 -55.49
N GLN A 731 -6.21 1.39 -56.55
CA GLN A 731 -7.41 0.76 -57.12
C GLN A 731 -8.09 -0.17 -56.11
N ALA A 732 -7.34 -1.05 -55.42
CA ALA A 732 -7.87 -1.97 -54.44
C ALA A 732 -8.50 -1.21 -53.24
N PHE A 733 -7.86 -0.10 -52.84
CA PHE A 733 -8.38 0.73 -51.77
C PHE A 733 -9.67 1.47 -52.17
N PHE A 734 -9.68 2.05 -53.37
CA PHE A 734 -10.87 2.71 -53.90
C PHE A 734 -12.06 1.72 -54.02
N VAL A 735 -11.82 0.51 -54.59
CA VAL A 735 -12.87 -0.51 -54.72
C VAL A 735 -13.42 -0.95 -53.35
N ALA A 736 -12.55 -1.10 -52.32
CA ALA A 736 -12.98 -1.46 -51.00
C ALA A 736 -13.91 -0.40 -50.39
N LEU A 737 -13.57 0.90 -50.53
CA LEU A 737 -14.43 1.99 -50.11
C LEU A 737 -15.69 2.10 -50.93
N PHE A 738 -15.59 2.01 -52.24
CA PHE A 738 -16.72 2.16 -53.17
C PHE A 738 -17.85 1.20 -52.85
N ARG A 739 -17.56 -0.06 -52.56
CA ARG A 739 -18.56 -1.08 -52.24
C ARG A 739 -19.40 -0.71 -51.02
N SER A 740 -18.78 -0.22 -49.93
CA SER A 740 -19.51 0.20 -48.77
C SER A 740 -20.15 1.58 -48.91
N TRP A 741 -19.55 2.47 -49.69
CA TRP A 741 -20.12 3.79 -49.97
C TRP A 741 -21.41 3.71 -50.79
N CYS A 742 -21.70 2.63 -51.52
CA CYS A 742 -22.94 2.40 -52.25
C CYS A 742 -24.21 2.45 -51.39
N TYR A 743 -24.07 2.38 -50.05
CA TYR A 743 -25.19 2.62 -49.15
C TYR A 743 -25.65 4.10 -49.08
N ASN A 744 -24.84 5.05 -49.60
CA ASN A 744 -25.20 6.47 -49.62
C ASN A 744 -24.82 7.11 -50.95
N ALA A 745 -25.80 7.46 -51.75
CA ALA A 745 -25.62 7.97 -53.12
C ALA A 745 -24.73 9.20 -53.22
N VAL A 746 -24.92 10.18 -52.29
CA VAL A 746 -24.13 11.43 -52.28
C VAL A 746 -22.65 11.14 -51.89
N ALA A 747 -22.45 10.27 -50.89
CA ALA A 747 -21.13 9.88 -50.46
C ALA A 747 -20.39 9.12 -51.59
N THR A 748 -21.03 8.20 -52.29
CA THR A 748 -20.45 7.46 -53.43
C THR A 748 -19.99 8.41 -54.54
N PHE A 749 -20.87 9.34 -54.89
CA PHE A 749 -20.54 10.35 -55.91
C PHE A 749 -19.36 11.22 -55.49
N SER A 750 -19.34 11.70 -54.25
CA SER A 750 -18.26 12.49 -53.72
C SER A 750 -16.93 11.73 -53.65
N LEU A 751 -16.96 10.42 -53.38
CA LEU A 751 -15.76 9.54 -53.40
C LEU A 751 -15.22 9.42 -54.81
N CYS A 752 -16.09 9.26 -55.84
CA CYS A 752 -15.67 9.23 -57.22
C CYS A 752 -14.99 10.53 -57.66
N LEU A 753 -15.55 11.67 -57.31
CA LEU A 753 -14.98 12.98 -57.58
C LEU A 753 -13.60 13.16 -56.86
N LEU A 754 -13.52 12.78 -55.58
CA LEU A 754 -12.31 12.86 -54.82
C LEU A 754 -11.18 12.00 -55.39
N ALA A 755 -11.53 10.82 -55.91
CA ALA A 755 -10.62 9.86 -56.57
C ALA A 755 -10.34 10.17 -58.05
N GLN A 756 -11.01 11.20 -58.60
CA GLN A 756 -10.95 11.56 -60.05
C GLN A 756 -11.45 10.45 -60.97
N ALA A 757 -12.33 9.60 -60.48
CA ALA A 757 -12.98 8.54 -61.28
C ALA A 757 -14.22 9.08 -62.01
N TYR A 758 -14.00 9.99 -62.97
CA TYR A 758 -15.08 10.75 -63.60
C TYR A 758 -16.03 9.91 -64.43
N GLU A 759 -15.55 8.83 -65.04
CA GLU A 759 -16.37 7.89 -65.77
C GLU A 759 -17.40 7.19 -64.86
N GLN A 760 -16.94 6.76 -63.66
CA GLN A 760 -17.88 6.18 -62.68
C GLN A 760 -18.86 7.23 -62.14
N ALA A 761 -18.41 8.48 -61.90
CA ALA A 761 -19.25 9.57 -61.49
C ALA A 761 -20.35 9.86 -62.56
N TYR A 762 -19.97 9.85 -63.85
CA TYR A 762 -20.92 10.04 -64.92
C TYR A 762 -21.99 8.93 -64.99
N ASN A 763 -21.55 7.66 -64.87
CA ASN A 763 -22.46 6.51 -64.84
C ASN A 763 -23.45 6.61 -63.63
N LEU A 764 -22.99 7.05 -62.47
CA LEU A 764 -23.85 7.28 -61.29
C LEU A 764 -24.86 8.38 -61.53
N LEU A 765 -24.51 9.46 -62.20
CA LEU A 765 -25.47 10.57 -62.55
C LEU A 765 -26.56 10.10 -63.54
N GLN A 766 -26.19 9.22 -64.46
CA GLN A 766 -27.20 8.65 -65.36
C GLN A 766 -28.22 7.81 -64.58
N ILE A 767 -27.76 6.97 -63.65
CA ILE A 767 -28.61 6.17 -62.76
C ILE A 767 -29.48 7.12 -61.87
N PHE A 768 -28.91 8.22 -61.33
CA PHE A 768 -29.70 9.16 -60.54
C PHE A 768 -30.77 9.88 -61.35
N ALA A 769 -30.54 10.13 -62.63
CA ALA A 769 -31.52 10.74 -63.52
C ALA A 769 -32.71 9.82 -63.86
N GLU A 770 -32.55 8.51 -63.72
CA GLU A 770 -33.58 7.51 -63.87
C GLU A 770 -34.42 7.21 -62.63
N LEU A 771 -33.94 7.68 -61.41
CA LEU A 771 -34.62 7.46 -60.17
C LEU A 771 -35.80 8.43 -59.97
N GLU A 772 -36.89 7.94 -59.34
CA GLU A 772 -38.04 8.79 -59.00
C GLU A 772 -37.58 9.85 -57.96
N MET A 773 -37.84 11.10 -58.25
CA MET A 773 -37.47 12.24 -57.42
C MET A 773 -38.31 12.31 -56.17
N THR A 774 -37.76 11.80 -55.08
CA THR A 774 -38.31 11.91 -53.73
C THR A 774 -37.71 13.11 -52.99
N VAL A 775 -38.41 13.57 -51.92
CA VAL A 775 -37.92 14.67 -51.06
C VAL A 775 -36.51 14.34 -50.47
N ASN A 776 -36.28 13.08 -50.13
CA ASN A 776 -34.96 12.65 -49.63
C ASN A 776 -33.86 12.77 -50.69
N ILE A 777 -34.13 12.44 -51.96
CA ILE A 777 -33.18 12.60 -53.04
C ILE A 777 -32.90 14.09 -53.28
N LEU A 778 -33.90 14.97 -53.21
CA LEU A 778 -33.72 16.42 -53.33
C LEU A 778 -32.81 16.97 -52.22
N ILE A 779 -33.01 16.56 -50.97
CA ILE A 779 -32.16 16.93 -49.83
C ILE A 779 -30.72 16.43 -50.03
N GLN A 780 -30.55 15.24 -50.59
CA GLN A 780 -29.20 14.70 -50.85
C GLN A 780 -28.55 15.43 -52.02
N ILE A 781 -29.27 15.82 -53.05
CA ILE A 781 -28.75 16.64 -54.16
C ILE A 781 -28.31 18.03 -53.62
N ASP A 782 -29.11 18.67 -52.76
CA ASP A 782 -28.78 19.96 -52.17
C ASP A 782 -27.47 19.85 -51.35
N LYS A 783 -27.33 18.81 -50.51
CA LYS A 783 -26.07 18.51 -49.79
C LYS A 783 -24.91 18.26 -50.75
N LEU A 784 -25.14 17.62 -51.87
CA LEU A 784 -24.10 17.39 -52.87
C LEU A 784 -23.67 18.73 -53.53
N VAL A 785 -24.59 19.62 -53.88
CA VAL A 785 -24.27 20.97 -54.42
C VAL A 785 -23.45 21.77 -53.40
N GLN A 786 -23.88 21.81 -52.13
CA GLN A 786 -23.14 22.46 -51.04
C GLN A 786 -21.71 21.88 -50.89
N LEU A 787 -21.57 20.59 -51.06
CA LEU A 787 -20.27 19.90 -51.00
C LEU A 787 -19.39 20.30 -52.17
N LEU A 788 -19.92 20.34 -53.39
CA LEU A 788 -19.21 20.75 -54.60
C LEU A 788 -18.76 22.24 -54.55
N GLU A 789 -19.54 23.09 -53.92
CA GLU A 789 -19.19 24.48 -53.65
C GLU A 789 -18.14 24.66 -52.53
N SER A 790 -17.84 23.59 -51.76
CA SER A 790 -16.89 23.63 -50.68
C SER A 790 -15.43 23.86 -51.20
N PRO A 791 -14.56 24.48 -50.40
CA PRO A 791 -13.16 24.76 -50.77
C PRO A 791 -12.36 23.52 -51.19
N VAL A 792 -12.75 22.33 -50.76
CA VAL A 792 -12.11 21.05 -51.08
C VAL A 792 -12.20 20.75 -52.56
N PHE A 793 -13.33 21.04 -53.19
CA PHE A 793 -13.54 20.77 -54.60
C PHE A 793 -13.35 22.00 -55.50
N THR A 794 -13.64 23.24 -55.04
CA THR A 794 -13.43 24.46 -55.82
C THR A 794 -11.96 24.74 -56.12
N CYS A 795 -11.04 24.35 -55.27
CA CYS A 795 -9.60 24.43 -55.53
C CYS A 795 -9.13 23.55 -56.68
N GLU A 796 -9.88 22.48 -57.02
CA GLU A 796 -9.54 21.56 -58.09
C GLU A 796 -10.19 21.95 -59.44
N CYS A 797 -11.40 22.48 -59.40
CA CYS A 797 -12.03 23.03 -60.60
C CYS A 797 -11.21 24.20 -61.21
N SER A 798 -10.51 24.96 -60.34
CA SER A 798 -9.63 26.03 -60.83
C SER A 798 -8.31 25.52 -61.46
N ARG A 799 -7.90 24.27 -61.19
CA ARG A 799 -6.74 23.59 -61.83
C ARG A 799 -7.11 22.98 -63.16
N LEU A 800 -8.31 22.43 -63.34
CA LEU A 800 -8.82 21.92 -64.58
C LEU A 800 -8.93 23.00 -65.66
N ASN A 801 -9.37 24.21 -65.26
CA ASN A 801 -9.40 25.40 -66.17
C ASN A 801 -8.01 25.92 -66.57
N LYS A 802 -6.92 25.48 -65.91
CA LYS A 802 -5.54 25.82 -66.33
C LYS A 802 -4.90 24.75 -67.21
N ALA A 803 -5.42 23.54 -67.29
CA ALA A 803 -4.91 22.48 -68.11
C ALA A 803 -5.50 22.46 -69.56
N GLU A 804 -6.60 23.17 -69.79
CA GLU A 804 -7.22 23.35 -71.12
C GLU A 804 -6.81 24.66 -71.82
N LYS A 805 -5.87 25.43 -71.23
CA LYS A 805 -5.15 26.54 -71.88
C LYS A 805 -3.68 26.13 -72.09
#